data_808de94459d472d8f54b62b5569e5d26
#
_entry.id   808de94459d472d8f54b62b5569e5d26
#
_cell.length_a   1.000
_cell.length_b   1.000
_cell.length_c   1.000
_cell.angle_alpha   90.00
_cell.angle_beta   90.00
_cell.angle_gamma   90.00
#
_symmetry.space_group_name_H-M   'P 1'
#
loop_
_entity.id
_entity.type
_entity.pdbx_description
1 polymer ?
#
loop_
_entity_poly.entity_id
_entity_poly.type
_entity_poly.pdbx_seq_one_letter_code
_entity_poly.pdbx_strand_id
1 'polypeptide(L)'
;MTTTTVAAAATPLDAARTRLQSELAARHAALPAPPSGPPALPAPRVVPLGAADTLGFGHPDPYAATRPAANVQLTARAVLIGPWGGGPGATACGQCLAMRWQRLRSRSEREALELGHEPHGATHWPVLTGYAVDAVWATYRAVLTTDRAPRGAVPPGDRTTAHLAAPHADRAVTEATAADRALPQVTRIDLGTLATATFPLLPEPLCPACVHEVPDTEAAARMELARAPKPDPDGYRLRSLDSYPLPTAALANPVCGALGSDTWINPASTTTAPVAGTHFVRGYAGLNDVTWSGQANRYATSRTLAYLEGLERYAGTHRRRGTSPVVDSYTNLADRALNPADCGFYAPETYARDHLVSPFDPDRAIPWVWGHSLRDDRPVLVPSRLAHYSAGVEADNFVFECSNGCATGGSLEEAILFGLLELVERDAFLLAWYGRARLAEIDLGSCRSPAVRSMLDRAALHGYDVHAFDTRMDLAVPVVTALAVRRDGGTGTLSFSAAAGFDPEGTVEAALSEVLTYIPHLPYQVAERLPELELMARDFTKVLHLKDHAQLYGLPSMTGHAREYLEPTAVAPLDETFADWQELRPRTGDLLDDLRLLRDRLTAAGYDVIAVDQTTPEQHRMGLHTVSTTVPGLLPLDFGWTRQRALRMPRLRTALRAAGRRPDDLPEGEIKAVPHPFP
;
A
#
# COMPACT_ATOMS: atom_id res chain seq x y z
N MET A 1 39.67 -5.37 27.90
CA MET A 1 38.56 -5.90 28.70
C MET A 1 37.88 -6.98 27.87
N THR A 2 38.07 -8.22 28.21
CA THR A 2 37.43 -9.39 27.56
C THR A 2 35.97 -9.42 27.98
N THR A 3 35.07 -9.01 27.10
CA THR A 3 33.62 -9.18 27.26
C THR A 3 33.30 -10.67 27.19
N THR A 4 33.10 -11.28 28.33
CA THR A 4 32.56 -12.64 28.45
C THR A 4 31.10 -12.57 27.95
N THR A 5 30.83 -13.05 26.74
CA THR A 5 29.49 -13.25 26.23
C THR A 5 28.81 -14.31 27.11
N VAL A 6 27.97 -13.88 28.03
CA VAL A 6 27.10 -14.80 28.77
C VAL A 6 26.13 -15.38 27.71
N ALA A 7 26.23 -16.69 27.48
CA ALA A 7 25.29 -17.39 26.61
C ALA A 7 23.88 -17.17 27.18
N ALA A 8 23.00 -16.56 26.35
CA ALA A 8 21.61 -16.33 26.74
C ALA A 8 21.01 -17.69 27.13
N ALA A 9 20.33 -17.75 28.27
CA ALA A 9 19.66 -18.97 28.73
C ALA A 9 18.62 -19.38 27.68
N ALA A 10 18.57 -20.67 27.33
CA ALA A 10 17.61 -21.18 26.35
C ALA A 10 16.18 -20.90 26.81
N THR A 11 15.38 -20.28 25.96
CA THR A 11 13.98 -19.97 26.25
C THR A 11 13.13 -21.24 26.35
N PRO A 12 11.95 -21.21 27.02
CA PRO A 12 11.00 -22.34 27.02
C PRO A 12 10.66 -22.83 25.62
N LEU A 13 10.52 -21.91 24.66
CA LEU A 13 10.23 -22.24 23.26
C LEU A 13 11.41 -22.98 22.60
N ASP A 14 12.67 -22.63 22.89
CA ASP A 14 13.84 -23.31 22.37
C ASP A 14 13.97 -24.73 22.94
N ALA A 15 13.66 -24.90 24.21
CA ALA A 15 13.65 -26.23 24.86
C ALA A 15 12.55 -27.12 24.24
N ALA A 16 11.34 -26.56 24.00
CA ALA A 16 10.25 -27.27 23.31
C ALA A 16 10.63 -27.63 21.88
N ARG A 17 11.28 -26.72 21.14
CA ARG A 17 11.81 -26.96 19.80
C ARG A 17 12.79 -28.15 19.81
N THR A 18 13.72 -28.20 20.78
CA THR A 18 14.70 -29.29 20.91
C THR A 18 13.99 -30.62 21.12
N ARG A 19 12.97 -30.67 21.99
CA ARG A 19 12.16 -31.85 22.22
C ARG A 19 11.44 -32.28 20.93
N LEU A 20 10.72 -31.36 20.25
CA LEU A 20 10.01 -31.69 19.03
C LEU A 20 10.96 -32.20 17.94
N GLN A 21 12.14 -31.58 17.78
CA GLN A 21 13.18 -32.03 16.84
C GLN A 21 13.59 -33.48 17.12
N SER A 22 13.85 -33.81 18.37
CA SER A 22 14.27 -35.16 18.77
C SER A 22 13.16 -36.21 18.49
N GLU A 23 11.93 -35.89 18.86
CA GLU A 23 10.76 -36.75 18.64
C GLU A 23 10.49 -37.02 17.16
N LEU A 24 10.55 -35.98 16.32
CA LEU A 24 10.34 -36.13 14.87
C LEU A 24 11.51 -36.84 14.20
N ALA A 25 12.75 -36.60 14.63
CA ALA A 25 13.92 -37.28 14.11
C ALA A 25 13.90 -38.78 14.43
N ALA A 26 13.49 -39.18 15.66
CA ALA A 26 13.33 -40.58 16.02
C ALA A 26 12.30 -41.30 15.14
N ARG A 27 11.14 -40.67 14.90
CA ARG A 27 10.08 -41.21 14.00
C ARG A 27 10.56 -41.30 12.56
N HIS A 28 11.34 -40.32 12.10
CA HIS A 28 11.92 -40.34 10.77
C HIS A 28 12.94 -41.49 10.60
N ALA A 29 13.81 -41.68 11.58
CA ALA A 29 14.78 -42.77 11.57
C ALA A 29 14.17 -44.17 11.63
N ALA A 30 12.96 -44.30 12.20
CA ALA A 30 12.20 -45.55 12.26
C ALA A 30 11.47 -45.91 10.94
N LEU A 31 11.53 -45.05 9.93
CA LEU A 31 10.96 -45.38 8.63
C LEU A 31 11.75 -46.49 7.93
N PRO A 32 11.06 -47.46 7.28
CA PRO A 32 11.76 -48.48 6.49
C PRO A 32 12.55 -47.84 5.36
N ALA A 33 13.77 -48.29 5.12
CA ALA A 33 14.61 -47.87 4.01
C ALA A 33 13.86 -48.15 2.68
N PRO A 34 13.80 -47.23 1.72
CA PRO A 34 13.20 -47.50 0.43
C PRO A 34 13.99 -48.60 -0.29
N PRO A 35 13.35 -49.55 -0.95
CA PRO A 35 14.00 -50.71 -1.60
C PRO A 35 14.95 -50.32 -2.73
N SER A 36 14.81 -49.18 -3.35
CA SER A 36 15.71 -48.55 -4.32
C SER A 36 15.24 -47.13 -4.61
N GLY A 37 16.14 -46.12 -4.53
CA GLY A 37 15.85 -44.73 -4.88
C GLY A 37 16.21 -43.70 -3.79
N PRO A 38 16.06 -42.41 -4.06
CA PRO A 38 16.33 -41.37 -3.07
C PRO A 38 15.40 -41.47 -1.85
N PRO A 39 15.83 -40.97 -0.66
CA PRO A 39 15.09 -41.11 0.58
C PRO A 39 13.64 -40.59 0.42
N ALA A 40 12.71 -41.39 0.94
CA ALA A 40 11.28 -41.17 0.70
C ALA A 40 10.72 -39.87 1.29
N LEU A 41 11.32 -39.35 2.38
CA LEU A 41 10.93 -38.10 3.05
C LEU A 41 12.18 -37.31 3.43
N PRO A 42 12.18 -35.95 3.30
CA PRO A 42 13.25 -35.13 3.86
C PRO A 42 13.28 -35.28 5.39
N ALA A 43 14.47 -35.16 6.00
CA ALA A 43 14.56 -35.14 7.45
C ALA A 43 13.89 -33.88 8.04
N PRO A 44 13.11 -34.01 9.14
CA PRO A 44 12.52 -32.87 9.81
C PRO A 44 13.61 -31.93 10.34
N ARG A 45 13.46 -30.63 10.06
CA ARG A 45 14.30 -29.56 10.59
C ARG A 45 13.42 -28.55 11.29
N VAL A 46 13.45 -28.56 12.64
CA VAL A 46 12.59 -27.74 13.49
C VAL A 46 13.32 -26.48 13.92
N VAL A 47 12.72 -25.32 13.66
CA VAL A 47 13.18 -24.01 14.17
C VAL A 47 12.05 -23.29 14.93
N PRO A 48 12.37 -22.44 15.93
CA PRO A 48 11.33 -21.68 16.63
C PRO A 48 10.94 -20.43 15.85
N LEU A 49 9.69 -19.99 16.02
CA LEU A 49 9.18 -18.67 15.62
C LEU A 49 8.67 -17.90 16.83
N GLY A 50 9.06 -16.62 16.94
CA GLY A 50 8.68 -15.74 18.04
C GLY A 50 9.69 -15.74 19.20
N ALA A 51 10.91 -16.26 19.00
CA ALA A 51 12.00 -16.19 19.95
C ALA A 51 13.13 -15.23 19.51
N ALA A 52 13.22 -14.94 18.22
CA ALA A 52 14.24 -14.05 17.65
C ALA A 52 13.66 -13.24 16.49
N ASP A 53 14.27 -12.09 16.21
CA ASP A 53 13.91 -11.24 15.09
C ASP A 53 14.33 -11.86 13.75
N THR A 54 13.36 -12.20 12.91
CA THR A 54 13.58 -12.79 11.59
C THR A 54 13.67 -11.75 10.48
N LEU A 55 13.39 -10.47 10.78
CA LEU A 55 13.42 -9.35 9.84
C LEU A 55 14.77 -8.62 9.81
N GLY A 56 15.62 -8.85 10.84
CA GLY A 56 16.97 -8.29 10.88
C GLY A 56 17.07 -6.86 11.40
N PHE A 57 16.09 -6.39 12.16
CA PHE A 57 16.14 -5.08 12.85
C PHE A 57 16.76 -5.15 14.23
N GLY A 58 16.57 -6.28 14.92
CA GLY A 58 17.04 -6.51 16.27
C GLY A 58 18.32 -7.33 16.34
N HIS A 59 18.43 -8.15 17.39
CA HIS A 59 19.58 -9.04 17.57
C HIS A 59 19.64 -10.12 16.48
N PRO A 60 20.87 -10.58 16.12
CA PRO A 60 21.02 -11.65 15.15
C PRO A 60 20.21 -12.89 15.52
N ASP A 61 19.46 -13.42 14.55
CA ASP A 61 18.71 -14.67 14.72
C ASP A 61 19.69 -15.85 14.83
N PRO A 62 19.74 -16.59 15.96
CA PRO A 62 20.63 -17.74 16.13
C PRO A 62 20.31 -18.87 15.15
N TYR A 63 19.15 -18.86 14.53
CA TYR A 63 18.72 -19.86 13.55
C TYR A 63 18.87 -19.39 12.10
N ALA A 64 19.41 -18.21 11.83
CA ALA A 64 19.49 -17.61 10.48
C ALA A 64 20.10 -18.58 9.43
N ALA A 65 21.16 -19.32 9.78
CA ALA A 65 21.81 -20.27 8.88
C ALA A 65 20.98 -21.53 8.59
N THR A 66 20.11 -21.95 9.51
CA THR A 66 19.32 -23.18 9.39
C THR A 66 17.89 -22.92 8.91
N ARG A 67 17.38 -21.73 9.13
CA ARG A 67 16.00 -21.33 8.85
C ARG A 67 15.60 -21.48 7.36
N PRO A 68 16.45 -21.16 6.37
CA PRO A 68 16.08 -21.36 4.96
C PRO A 68 15.72 -22.81 4.62
N ALA A 69 16.41 -23.78 5.24
CA ALA A 69 16.18 -25.20 5.04
C ALA A 69 15.17 -25.81 6.05
N ALA A 70 14.60 -25.02 6.94
CA ALA A 70 13.61 -25.49 7.90
C ALA A 70 12.30 -25.86 7.18
N ASN A 71 11.76 -27.01 7.53
CA ASN A 71 10.48 -27.52 7.01
C ASN A 71 9.43 -27.73 8.11
N VAL A 72 9.81 -27.46 9.38
CA VAL A 72 8.91 -27.41 10.53
C VAL A 72 9.27 -26.18 11.36
N GLN A 73 8.28 -25.34 11.65
CA GLN A 73 8.47 -24.16 12.50
C GLN A 73 7.52 -24.22 13.68
N LEU A 74 8.07 -24.08 14.90
CA LEU A 74 7.33 -24.16 16.15
C LEU A 74 7.06 -22.76 16.70
N THR A 75 5.81 -22.45 16.94
CA THR A 75 5.37 -21.26 17.69
C THR A 75 4.88 -21.67 19.09
N ALA A 76 4.55 -20.69 19.93
CA ALA A 76 3.95 -20.96 21.24
C ALA A 76 2.63 -21.74 21.18
N ARG A 77 1.88 -21.69 20.07
CA ARG A 77 0.52 -22.26 19.96
C ARG A 77 0.30 -23.16 18.75
N ALA A 78 1.23 -23.24 17.83
CA ALA A 78 1.06 -23.97 16.58
C ALA A 78 2.37 -24.53 16.05
N VAL A 79 2.26 -25.55 15.22
CA VAL A 79 3.35 -26.02 14.36
C VAL A 79 2.99 -25.69 12.91
N LEU A 80 3.95 -25.12 12.18
CA LEU A 80 3.84 -24.84 10.76
C LEU A 80 4.73 -25.84 10.01
N ILE A 81 4.13 -26.62 9.12
CA ILE A 81 4.85 -27.55 8.24
C ILE A 81 4.94 -26.91 6.87
N GLY A 82 6.16 -26.69 6.42
CA GLY A 82 6.41 -26.07 5.12
C GLY A 82 7.58 -25.06 5.14
N PRO A 83 7.83 -24.42 3.97
CA PRO A 83 7.06 -24.55 2.73
C PRO A 83 7.21 -25.90 2.04
N TRP A 84 6.15 -26.37 1.38
CA TRP A 84 6.13 -27.60 0.61
C TRP A 84 5.35 -27.43 -0.70
N GLY A 85 5.59 -28.25 -1.70
CA GLY A 85 4.93 -28.13 -3.01
C GLY A 85 5.36 -26.89 -3.80
N GLY A 86 4.44 -26.43 -4.63
CA GLY A 86 4.66 -25.29 -5.54
C GLY A 86 4.97 -25.70 -6.99
N GLY A 87 4.70 -24.80 -7.96
CA GLY A 87 4.98 -24.99 -9.38
C GLY A 87 6.48 -24.80 -9.73
N PRO A 88 6.87 -25.08 -10.99
CA PRO A 88 8.19 -24.74 -11.47
C PRO A 88 8.48 -23.24 -11.28
N GLY A 89 9.63 -22.90 -10.67
CA GLY A 89 10.00 -21.51 -10.39
C GLY A 89 9.32 -20.89 -9.15
N ALA A 90 8.46 -21.61 -8.43
CA ALA A 90 7.95 -21.16 -7.14
C ALA A 90 9.04 -21.34 -6.08
N THR A 91 9.65 -20.24 -5.67
CA THR A 91 10.74 -20.23 -4.69
C THR A 91 10.28 -19.52 -3.42
N ALA A 92 10.01 -20.25 -2.37
CA ALA A 92 9.90 -19.71 -1.02
C ALA A 92 10.57 -20.68 -0.06
N CYS A 93 11.28 -20.17 0.93
CA CYS A 93 12.02 -20.96 1.88
C CYS A 93 11.49 -20.78 3.31
N GLY A 94 12.05 -21.53 4.27
CA GLY A 94 11.69 -21.37 5.69
C GLY A 94 11.94 -19.96 6.23
N GLN A 95 12.91 -19.22 5.68
CA GLN A 95 13.13 -17.82 6.04
C GLN A 95 12.01 -16.91 5.51
N CYS A 96 11.52 -17.12 4.28
CA CYS A 96 10.36 -16.39 3.78
C CYS A 96 9.14 -16.57 4.70
N LEU A 97 8.87 -17.83 5.11
CA LEU A 97 7.80 -18.14 6.05
C LEU A 97 7.98 -17.40 7.38
N ALA A 98 9.18 -17.41 7.93
CA ALA A 98 9.48 -16.78 9.21
C ALA A 98 9.27 -15.24 9.15
N MET A 99 9.77 -14.60 8.10
CA MET A 99 9.62 -13.15 7.89
C MET A 99 8.14 -12.77 7.71
N ARG A 100 7.39 -13.50 6.86
CA ARG A 100 5.96 -13.30 6.66
C ARG A 100 5.17 -13.49 7.95
N TRP A 101 5.45 -14.54 8.69
CA TRP A 101 4.82 -14.83 9.97
C TRP A 101 5.05 -13.70 10.98
N GLN A 102 6.30 -13.21 11.12
CA GLN A 102 6.63 -12.12 12.04
C GLN A 102 5.89 -10.82 11.66
N ARG A 103 5.78 -10.50 10.37
CA ARG A 103 5.06 -9.30 9.90
C ARG A 103 3.58 -9.28 10.32
N LEU A 104 2.99 -10.45 10.55
CA LEU A 104 1.59 -10.60 10.98
C LEU A 104 1.40 -10.58 12.50
N ARG A 105 2.47 -10.41 13.27
CA ARG A 105 2.34 -10.31 14.73
C ARG A 105 1.71 -8.99 15.13
N SER A 106 1.09 -8.97 16.32
CA SER A 106 0.60 -7.73 16.91
C SER A 106 1.74 -6.69 17.03
N ARG A 107 1.38 -5.42 17.09
CA ARG A 107 2.36 -4.33 17.22
C ARG A 107 3.33 -4.61 18.37
N SER A 108 2.82 -4.96 19.55
CA SER A 108 3.64 -5.22 20.75
C SER A 108 4.56 -6.43 20.59
N GLU A 109 4.10 -7.52 19.97
CA GLU A 109 4.95 -8.70 19.70
C GLU A 109 6.04 -8.39 18.69
N ARG A 110 5.72 -7.64 17.63
CA ARG A 110 6.72 -7.22 16.64
C ARG A 110 7.76 -6.30 17.24
N GLU A 111 7.32 -5.28 17.99
CA GLU A 111 8.25 -4.35 18.66
C GLU A 111 9.17 -5.07 19.64
N ALA A 112 8.64 -6.02 20.40
CA ALA A 112 9.48 -6.82 21.31
C ALA A 112 10.58 -7.60 20.54
N LEU A 113 10.24 -8.27 19.44
CA LEU A 113 11.19 -8.99 18.60
C LEU A 113 12.22 -8.05 17.96
N GLU A 114 11.76 -6.99 17.31
CA GLU A 114 12.58 -6.07 16.53
C GLU A 114 13.48 -5.18 17.40
N LEU A 115 13.10 -4.93 18.67
CA LEU A 115 13.91 -4.19 19.65
C LEU A 115 14.78 -5.12 20.51
N GLY A 116 14.73 -6.44 20.30
CA GLY A 116 15.53 -7.42 21.04
C GLY A 116 15.07 -7.67 22.47
N HIS A 117 13.79 -7.37 22.78
CA HIS A 117 13.18 -7.75 24.05
C HIS A 117 12.65 -9.17 23.99
N GLU A 118 12.54 -9.85 25.14
CA GLU A 118 11.90 -11.17 25.19
C GLU A 118 10.40 -11.04 24.87
N PRO A 119 9.93 -11.56 23.73
CA PRO A 119 8.51 -11.52 23.42
C PRO A 119 7.77 -12.56 24.25
N HIS A 120 6.52 -12.26 24.61
CA HIS A 120 5.67 -13.14 25.40
C HIS A 120 5.61 -14.59 24.84
N GLY A 121 5.63 -14.75 23.52
CA GLY A 121 5.65 -16.06 22.86
C GLY A 121 6.88 -16.91 23.18
N ALA A 122 8.04 -16.30 23.44
CA ALA A 122 9.27 -17.02 23.76
C ALA A 122 9.23 -17.65 25.17
N THR A 123 8.49 -17.05 26.10
CA THR A 123 8.37 -17.51 27.49
C THR A 123 7.32 -18.60 27.68
N HIS A 124 6.51 -18.91 26.64
CA HIS A 124 5.48 -19.93 26.69
C HIS A 124 6.03 -21.30 26.26
N TRP A 125 5.74 -22.33 27.06
CA TRP A 125 5.97 -23.71 26.68
C TRP A 125 4.81 -24.20 25.80
N PRO A 126 5.04 -24.54 24.53
CA PRO A 126 4.01 -25.13 23.69
C PRO A 126 3.51 -26.47 24.26
N VAL A 127 2.22 -26.72 24.19
CA VAL A 127 1.63 -27.97 24.66
C VAL A 127 1.94 -29.09 23.66
N LEU A 128 3.05 -29.80 23.89
CA LEU A 128 3.50 -30.93 23.06
C LEU A 128 3.16 -32.24 23.75
N THR A 129 1.88 -32.65 23.68
CA THR A 129 1.45 -33.98 24.12
C THR A 129 1.93 -35.05 23.11
N GLY A 130 1.91 -36.33 23.49
CA GLY A 130 2.18 -37.41 22.54
C GLY A 130 1.28 -37.35 21.32
N TYR A 131 -0.01 -37.08 21.52
CA TYR A 131 -1.00 -36.90 20.43
C TYR A 131 -0.66 -35.71 19.51
N ALA A 132 -0.22 -34.59 20.09
CA ALA A 132 0.20 -33.45 19.29
C ALA A 132 1.41 -33.77 18.40
N VAL A 133 2.42 -34.47 18.96
CA VAL A 133 3.60 -34.90 18.19
C VAL A 133 3.22 -35.92 17.12
N ASP A 134 2.30 -36.85 17.40
CA ASP A 134 1.80 -37.82 16.42
C ASP A 134 1.01 -37.14 15.31
N ALA A 135 0.16 -36.15 15.64
CA ALA A 135 -0.56 -35.34 14.66
C ALA A 135 0.40 -34.54 13.75
N VAL A 136 1.44 -33.93 14.33
CA VAL A 136 2.49 -33.24 13.57
C VAL A 136 3.21 -34.21 12.63
N TRP A 137 3.59 -35.39 13.12
CA TRP A 137 4.27 -36.39 12.31
C TRP A 137 3.39 -36.95 11.19
N ALA A 138 2.12 -37.26 11.48
CA ALA A 138 1.18 -37.73 10.48
C ALA A 138 0.95 -36.69 9.37
N THR A 139 0.76 -35.42 9.74
CA THR A 139 0.62 -34.32 8.79
C THR A 139 1.89 -34.10 7.98
N TYR A 140 3.06 -34.12 8.62
CA TYR A 140 4.36 -34.02 7.96
C TYR A 140 4.52 -35.06 6.85
N ARG A 141 4.21 -36.32 7.16
CA ARG A 141 4.23 -37.38 6.17
C ARG A 141 3.22 -37.17 5.05
N ALA A 142 2.00 -36.83 5.38
CA ALA A 142 0.92 -36.67 4.40
C ALA A 142 1.27 -35.57 3.36
N VAL A 143 1.65 -34.37 3.80
CA VAL A 143 1.93 -33.24 2.89
C VAL A 143 3.14 -33.49 2.02
N LEU A 144 4.23 -34.07 2.55
CA LEU A 144 5.45 -34.31 1.78
C LEU A 144 5.37 -35.56 0.88
N THR A 145 4.45 -36.49 1.15
CA THR A 145 4.18 -37.60 0.23
C THR A 145 3.32 -37.11 -0.95
N THR A 146 2.35 -36.22 -0.71
CA THR A 146 1.51 -35.61 -1.75
C THR A 146 2.34 -34.76 -2.71
N ASP A 147 3.37 -34.10 -2.22
CA ASP A 147 4.29 -33.27 -3.02
C ASP A 147 5.05 -34.08 -4.10
N ARG A 148 5.17 -35.40 -3.93
CA ARG A 148 5.86 -36.31 -4.85
C ARG A 148 4.98 -37.03 -5.87
N ALA A 149 3.66 -36.94 -5.72
CA ALA A 149 2.75 -37.55 -6.70
C ALA A 149 2.84 -36.82 -8.05
N PRO A 150 2.91 -37.56 -9.19
CA PRO A 150 2.87 -36.91 -10.49
C PRO A 150 1.56 -36.14 -10.63
N ARG A 151 1.67 -34.85 -11.00
CA ARG A 151 0.54 -33.92 -11.12
C ARG A 151 -0.35 -34.31 -12.29
N GLY A 152 -1.29 -35.24 -12.07
CA GLY A 152 -2.22 -35.70 -13.09
C GLY A 152 -3.55 -36.26 -12.59
N ALA A 153 -3.65 -36.54 -11.31
CA ALA A 153 -4.87 -37.09 -10.72
C ALA A 153 -5.20 -36.30 -9.45
N VAL A 154 -6.09 -35.34 -9.56
CA VAL A 154 -6.85 -34.84 -8.40
C VAL A 154 -7.91 -35.92 -8.12
N PRO A 155 -7.85 -36.67 -6.99
CA PRO A 155 -8.97 -37.49 -6.58
C PRO A 155 -10.17 -36.56 -6.35
N PRO A 156 -11.38 -36.93 -6.68
CA PRO A 156 -12.56 -36.18 -6.26
C PRO A 156 -12.65 -36.29 -4.73
N GLY A 157 -12.02 -35.36 -4.04
CA GLY A 157 -12.01 -35.26 -2.59
C GLY A 157 -13.32 -34.73 -2.08
N ASP A 158 -13.89 -35.57 -1.24
CA ASP A 158 -15.00 -35.37 -0.35
C ASP A 158 -15.15 -33.91 0.13
N ARG A 159 -16.31 -33.31 -0.19
CA ARG A 159 -16.69 -31.95 0.18
C ARG A 159 -17.15 -31.80 1.64
N THR A 160 -16.64 -32.62 2.53
CA THR A 160 -16.96 -32.60 3.96
C THR A 160 -15.73 -32.35 4.81
N THR A 161 -15.20 -31.15 4.79
CA THR A 161 -14.41 -30.64 5.90
C THR A 161 -15.07 -29.39 6.45
N ALA A 162 -15.98 -29.71 7.33
CA ALA A 162 -16.20 -29.17 8.66
C ALA A 162 -15.98 -27.65 8.84
N HIS A 163 -17.08 -26.93 8.67
CA HIS A 163 -17.35 -25.72 9.42
C HIS A 163 -17.34 -26.06 10.93
N LEU A 164 -16.24 -25.74 11.60
CA LEU A 164 -16.25 -25.41 13.02
C LEU A 164 -15.81 -23.95 13.13
N ALA A 165 -16.78 -23.08 12.87
CA ALA A 165 -16.66 -21.65 13.09
C ALA A 165 -16.61 -21.38 14.58
N ALA A 166 -15.60 -20.65 15.02
CA ALA A 166 -15.71 -19.83 16.22
C ALA A 166 -16.74 -18.72 15.95
N PRO A 167 -17.62 -18.39 16.92
CA PRO A 167 -18.63 -17.37 16.73
C PRO A 167 -17.96 -16.00 16.81
N HIS A 168 -17.72 -15.36 15.70
CA HIS A 168 -17.58 -13.91 15.49
C HIS A 168 -16.82 -13.64 14.18
N ALA A 169 -17.52 -12.95 13.30
CA ALA A 169 -17.15 -12.47 11.96
C ALA A 169 -17.40 -13.49 10.83
N ASP A 170 -18.26 -13.09 9.91
CA ASP A 170 -18.40 -13.69 8.57
C ASP A 170 -17.08 -13.51 7.80
N ARG A 171 -16.15 -14.44 8.03
CA ARG A 171 -14.94 -14.55 7.25
C ARG A 171 -15.30 -15.21 5.94
N ALA A 172 -15.38 -14.44 4.88
CA ALA A 172 -15.41 -14.98 3.54
C ALA A 172 -14.12 -15.78 3.32
N VAL A 173 -14.21 -17.10 3.41
CA VAL A 173 -13.11 -17.99 3.00
C VAL A 173 -12.91 -17.76 1.51
N THR A 174 -11.87 -17.05 1.15
CA THR A 174 -11.51 -16.81 -0.25
C THR A 174 -11.12 -18.15 -0.85
N GLU A 175 -11.86 -18.63 -1.85
CA GLU A 175 -11.49 -19.85 -2.56
C GLU A 175 -10.10 -19.67 -3.21
N ALA A 176 -9.21 -20.65 -3.00
CA ALA A 176 -7.85 -20.60 -3.53
C ALA A 176 -7.86 -20.53 -5.06
N THR A 177 -7.20 -19.51 -5.62
CA THR A 177 -7.08 -19.29 -7.06
C THR A 177 -6.12 -20.32 -7.70
N ALA A 178 -6.05 -20.34 -9.03
CA ALA A 178 -5.02 -21.12 -9.73
C ALA A 178 -3.61 -20.64 -9.39
N ALA A 179 -3.45 -19.33 -9.20
CA ALA A 179 -2.19 -18.71 -8.78
C ALA A 179 -1.79 -19.14 -7.35
N ASP A 180 -2.74 -19.22 -6.42
CA ASP A 180 -2.49 -19.72 -5.05
C ASP A 180 -2.00 -21.17 -5.06
N ARG A 181 -2.60 -22.03 -5.91
CA ARG A 181 -2.21 -23.44 -6.02
C ARG A 181 -0.83 -23.65 -6.64
N ALA A 182 -0.34 -22.70 -7.40
CA ALA A 182 1.01 -22.72 -7.97
C ALA A 182 2.11 -22.35 -6.97
N LEU A 183 1.75 -21.77 -5.83
CA LEU A 183 2.69 -21.36 -4.78
C LEU A 183 3.03 -22.52 -3.83
N PRO A 184 4.21 -22.47 -3.16
CA PRO A 184 4.48 -23.33 -2.02
C PRO A 184 3.42 -23.18 -0.94
N GLN A 185 3.15 -24.26 -0.22
CA GLN A 185 2.10 -24.32 0.78
C GLN A 185 2.69 -24.44 2.19
N VAL A 186 1.97 -23.94 3.16
CA VAL A 186 2.28 -24.06 4.60
C VAL A 186 1.06 -24.63 5.31
N THR A 187 1.24 -25.74 6.00
CA THR A 187 0.20 -26.36 6.81
C THR A 187 0.38 -26.00 8.27
N ARG A 188 -0.58 -25.30 8.85
CA ARG A 188 -0.64 -24.96 10.28
C ARG A 188 -1.38 -26.05 11.04
N ILE A 189 -0.82 -26.49 12.16
CA ILE A 189 -1.47 -27.36 13.14
C ILE A 189 -1.61 -26.58 14.43
N ASP A 190 -2.79 -26.38 14.92
CA ASP A 190 -3.05 -25.75 16.21
C ASP A 190 -2.81 -26.77 17.33
N LEU A 191 -1.93 -26.45 18.29
CA LEU A 191 -1.53 -27.39 19.34
C LEU A 191 -2.60 -27.58 20.43
N GLY A 192 -3.58 -26.69 20.53
CA GLY A 192 -4.68 -26.83 21.48
C GLY A 192 -5.83 -27.68 20.97
N THR A 193 -6.12 -27.57 19.66
CA THR A 193 -7.30 -28.22 19.04
C THR A 193 -6.92 -29.34 18.06
N LEU A 194 -5.67 -29.39 17.63
CA LEU A 194 -5.14 -30.22 16.54
C LEU A 194 -5.78 -29.94 15.17
N ALA A 195 -6.53 -28.84 15.05
CA ALA A 195 -7.08 -28.41 13.79
C ALA A 195 -5.95 -28.06 12.81
N THR A 196 -6.12 -28.48 11.55
CA THR A 196 -5.16 -28.24 10.48
C THR A 196 -5.75 -27.31 9.43
N ALA A 197 -4.93 -26.38 8.90
CA ALA A 197 -5.29 -25.53 7.78
C ALA A 197 -4.06 -25.27 6.92
N THR A 198 -4.25 -25.19 5.60
CA THR A 198 -3.14 -24.99 4.64
C THR A 198 -3.30 -23.66 3.94
N PHE A 199 -2.18 -22.91 3.81
CA PHE A 199 -2.12 -21.57 3.24
C PHE A 199 -1.01 -21.49 2.20
N PRO A 200 -1.23 -20.80 1.06
CA PRO A 200 -0.18 -20.53 0.10
C PRO A 200 0.79 -19.47 0.64
N LEU A 201 2.06 -19.60 0.29
CA LEU A 201 3.14 -18.73 0.71
C LEU A 201 3.75 -18.00 -0.50
N LEU A 202 3.63 -16.69 -0.55
CA LEU A 202 4.43 -15.85 -1.45
C LEU A 202 5.87 -15.72 -0.90
N PRO A 203 6.89 -15.76 -1.76
CA PRO A 203 8.24 -15.39 -1.36
C PRO A 203 8.28 -14.03 -0.68
N GLU A 204 9.22 -13.83 0.21
CA GLU A 204 9.46 -12.52 0.83
C GLU A 204 10.52 -11.76 0.02
N PRO A 205 10.23 -10.56 -0.55
CA PRO A 205 11.17 -9.87 -1.44
C PRO A 205 12.45 -9.40 -0.74
N LEU A 206 12.45 -9.34 0.59
CA LEU A 206 13.63 -9.01 1.40
C LEU A 206 14.32 -10.26 1.94
N CYS A 207 13.92 -11.47 1.54
CA CYS A 207 14.51 -12.71 2.04
C CYS A 207 15.98 -12.83 1.64
N PRO A 208 16.92 -12.91 2.62
CA PRO A 208 18.34 -13.01 2.33
C PRO A 208 18.76 -14.34 1.66
N ALA A 209 17.89 -15.36 1.70
CA ALA A 209 18.26 -16.72 1.31
C ALA A 209 17.80 -17.09 -0.11
N CYS A 210 16.65 -16.56 -0.58
CA CYS A 210 16.07 -17.02 -1.84
C CYS A 210 15.71 -15.91 -2.83
N VAL A 211 15.92 -14.64 -2.48
CA VAL A 211 15.71 -13.51 -3.37
C VAL A 211 17.05 -13.02 -3.89
N HIS A 212 17.17 -12.96 -5.21
CA HIS A 212 18.34 -12.37 -5.85
C HIS A 212 18.28 -10.84 -5.69
N GLU A 213 19.45 -10.25 -5.45
CA GLU A 213 19.56 -8.79 -5.42
C GLU A 213 19.27 -8.21 -6.80
N VAL A 214 18.43 -7.18 -6.83
CA VAL A 214 18.19 -6.36 -8.01
C VAL A 214 19.13 -5.16 -7.90
N PRO A 215 20.03 -4.94 -8.88
CA PRO A 215 20.96 -3.82 -8.83
C PRO A 215 20.22 -2.48 -8.80
N ASP A 216 20.57 -1.62 -7.84
CA ASP A 216 20.18 -0.21 -7.84
C ASP A 216 21.38 0.61 -8.36
N THR A 217 21.48 0.69 -9.69
CA THR A 217 22.58 1.35 -10.38
C THR A 217 22.05 2.27 -11.47
N GLU A 218 22.88 3.21 -11.90
CA GLU A 218 22.57 4.12 -13.00
C GLU A 218 22.11 3.36 -14.27
N ALA A 219 22.81 2.28 -14.62
CA ALA A 219 22.46 1.49 -15.80
C ALA A 219 21.11 0.74 -15.64
N ALA A 220 20.83 0.22 -14.44
CA ALA A 220 19.59 -0.51 -14.17
C ALA A 220 18.37 0.42 -14.04
N ALA A 221 18.58 1.70 -13.80
CA ALA A 221 17.51 2.69 -13.70
C ALA A 221 17.05 3.24 -15.05
N ARG A 222 17.75 2.95 -16.15
CA ARG A 222 17.25 3.31 -17.47
C ARG A 222 15.95 2.59 -17.76
N MET A 223 14.92 3.38 -18.06
CA MET A 223 13.60 2.86 -18.41
C MET A 223 13.41 2.92 -19.92
N GLU A 224 13.28 1.76 -20.56
CA GLU A 224 12.90 1.66 -21.95
C GLU A 224 11.37 1.47 -21.99
N LEU A 225 10.65 2.57 -22.24
CA LEU A 225 9.21 2.51 -22.39
C LEU A 225 8.85 1.86 -23.72
N ALA A 226 8.02 0.84 -23.68
CA ALA A 226 7.63 0.03 -24.81
C ALA A 226 6.18 0.32 -25.24
N ARG A 227 5.86 -0.04 -26.48
CA ARG A 227 4.47 -0.01 -26.94
C ARG A 227 3.61 -0.92 -26.08
N ALA A 228 2.48 -0.39 -25.61
CA ALA A 228 1.53 -1.06 -24.73
C ALA A 228 0.13 -1.00 -25.36
N PRO A 229 -0.18 -1.90 -26.33
CA PRO A 229 -1.45 -1.88 -27.06
C PRO A 229 -2.65 -2.05 -26.13
N LYS A 230 -3.67 -1.20 -26.28
CA LYS A 230 -4.91 -1.22 -25.52
C LYS A 230 -6.00 -1.99 -26.26
N PRO A 231 -6.86 -2.72 -25.54
CA PRO A 231 -8.01 -3.39 -26.14
C PRO A 231 -9.11 -2.40 -26.58
N ASP A 232 -9.15 -1.22 -25.96
CA ASP A 232 -10.13 -0.16 -26.20
C ASP A 232 -9.40 1.19 -26.28
N PRO A 233 -9.49 1.92 -27.41
CA PRO A 233 -8.90 3.25 -27.54
C PRO A 233 -9.42 4.27 -26.53
N ASP A 234 -10.64 4.14 -26.06
CA ASP A 234 -11.25 5.00 -25.02
C ASP A 234 -10.94 4.54 -23.60
N GLY A 235 -10.38 3.33 -23.42
CA GLY A 235 -9.90 2.82 -22.14
C GLY A 235 -8.45 3.21 -21.89
N TYR A 236 -8.06 3.31 -20.61
CA TYR A 236 -6.69 3.65 -20.19
C TYR A 236 -6.07 2.56 -19.31
N ARG A 237 -6.51 1.31 -19.51
CA ARG A 237 -5.96 0.11 -18.91
C ARG A 237 -5.60 -0.91 -19.98
N LEU A 238 -4.52 -1.66 -19.76
CA LEU A 238 -4.09 -2.71 -20.69
C LEU A 238 -5.01 -3.92 -20.64
N ARG A 239 -5.70 -4.13 -19.52
CA ARG A 239 -6.60 -5.28 -19.33
C ARG A 239 -7.62 -5.01 -18.23
N SER A 240 -8.66 -5.82 -18.19
CA SER A 240 -9.67 -5.76 -17.14
C SER A 240 -9.09 -6.16 -15.76
N LEU A 241 -9.64 -5.58 -14.69
CA LEU A 241 -9.16 -5.80 -13.31
C LEU A 241 -9.25 -7.28 -12.87
N ASP A 242 -10.23 -8.01 -13.34
CA ASP A 242 -10.47 -9.42 -13.02
C ASP A 242 -9.54 -10.39 -13.78
N SER A 243 -8.80 -9.90 -14.76
CA SER A 243 -7.84 -10.71 -15.53
C SER A 243 -6.47 -10.88 -14.86
N TYR A 244 -6.18 -10.13 -13.78
CA TYR A 244 -4.91 -10.27 -13.07
C TYR A 244 -4.86 -11.59 -12.28
N PRO A 245 -3.79 -12.39 -12.42
CA PRO A 245 -3.66 -13.68 -11.74
C PRO A 245 -3.24 -13.50 -10.28
N LEU A 246 -4.05 -12.80 -9.48
CA LEU A 246 -3.75 -12.52 -8.08
C LEU A 246 -3.90 -13.78 -7.22
N PRO A 247 -2.86 -14.17 -6.45
CA PRO A 247 -2.94 -15.24 -5.47
C PRO A 247 -3.58 -14.73 -4.18
N THR A 248 -4.90 -14.53 -4.20
CA THR A 248 -5.63 -13.80 -3.17
C THR A 248 -5.51 -14.40 -1.77
N ALA A 249 -5.43 -15.74 -1.68
CA ALA A 249 -5.22 -16.42 -0.41
C ALA A 249 -3.77 -16.28 0.11
N ALA A 250 -2.77 -16.04 -0.77
CA ALA A 250 -1.41 -15.73 -0.36
C ALA A 250 -1.22 -14.26 0.00
N LEU A 251 -2.06 -13.38 -0.57
CA LEU A 251 -2.01 -11.95 -0.26
C LEU A 251 -2.55 -11.66 1.15
N ALA A 252 -3.66 -12.30 1.55
CA ALA A 252 -4.22 -12.12 2.89
C ALA A 252 -4.56 -13.48 3.52
N ASN A 253 -3.84 -13.85 4.57
CA ASN A 253 -4.11 -15.04 5.39
C ASN A 253 -3.45 -14.92 6.77
N PRO A 254 -3.96 -15.61 7.81
CA PRO A 254 -3.52 -15.40 9.19
C PRO A 254 -2.14 -16.01 9.52
N VAL A 255 -1.49 -16.71 8.60
CA VAL A 255 -0.21 -17.41 8.84
C VAL A 255 0.96 -16.72 8.17
N CYS A 256 0.81 -16.34 6.91
CA CYS A 256 1.89 -15.84 6.08
C CYS A 256 1.42 -14.88 4.97
N GLY A 257 0.26 -14.23 5.13
CA GLY A 257 -0.28 -13.26 4.17
C GLY A 257 0.69 -12.10 3.91
N ALA A 258 0.86 -11.76 2.64
CA ALA A 258 1.80 -10.73 2.22
C ALA A 258 1.34 -9.31 2.61
N LEU A 259 0.04 -9.07 2.56
CA LEU A 259 -0.60 -7.78 2.79
C LEU A 259 -1.40 -7.73 4.10
N GLY A 260 -1.28 -8.75 4.95
CA GLY A 260 -1.99 -8.79 6.21
C GLY A 260 -2.60 -10.15 6.53
N SER A 261 -3.22 -10.25 7.70
CA SER A 261 -3.83 -11.50 8.16
C SER A 261 -5.20 -11.75 7.55
N ASP A 262 -5.87 -10.72 7.07
CA ASP A 262 -7.24 -10.77 6.60
C ASP A 262 -7.60 -9.55 5.73
N THR A 263 -8.73 -9.63 5.04
CA THR A 263 -9.45 -8.50 4.48
C THR A 263 -10.77 -8.34 5.20
N TRP A 264 -11.19 -7.12 5.45
CA TRP A 264 -12.52 -6.88 5.96
C TRP A 264 -13.40 -6.21 4.91
N ILE A 265 -14.66 -6.58 4.94
CA ILE A 265 -15.73 -6.00 4.15
C ILE A 265 -16.75 -5.39 5.11
N ASN A 266 -17.42 -4.34 4.66
CA ASN A 266 -18.56 -3.83 5.38
C ASN A 266 -19.86 -4.21 4.66
N PRO A 267 -20.50 -5.33 5.02
CA PRO A 267 -21.73 -5.76 4.35
C PRO A 267 -22.92 -4.83 4.63
N ALA A 268 -22.81 -3.99 5.66
CA ALA A 268 -23.82 -2.99 5.97
C ALA A 268 -23.62 -1.68 5.19
N SER A 269 -22.56 -1.54 4.40
CA SER A 269 -22.39 -0.39 3.51
C SER A 269 -23.45 -0.45 2.41
N THR A 270 -24.24 0.60 2.32
CA THR A 270 -25.34 0.72 1.34
C THR A 270 -25.03 1.70 0.24
N THR A 271 -23.86 2.34 0.27
CA THR A 271 -23.40 3.31 -0.75
C THR A 271 -22.45 2.69 -1.76
N THR A 272 -21.38 2.07 -1.30
CA THR A 272 -20.39 1.32 -2.10
C THR A 272 -20.16 -0.05 -1.48
N ALA A 273 -19.34 -0.87 -2.11
CA ALA A 273 -18.95 -2.18 -1.61
C ALA A 273 -17.46 -2.19 -1.18
N PRO A 274 -17.05 -1.48 -0.12
CA PRO A 274 -15.65 -1.30 0.23
C PRO A 274 -15.03 -2.59 0.75
N VAL A 275 -13.78 -2.81 0.37
CA VAL A 275 -12.89 -3.86 0.90
C VAL A 275 -11.62 -3.18 1.36
N ALA A 276 -11.14 -3.53 2.55
CA ALA A 276 -9.90 -2.97 3.07
C ALA A 276 -9.08 -4.04 3.83
N GLY A 277 -7.84 -3.69 4.11
CA GLY A 277 -6.94 -4.44 4.96
C GLY A 277 -5.84 -3.54 5.49
N THR A 278 -5.01 -4.08 6.37
CA THR A 278 -3.91 -3.36 6.97
C THR A 278 -2.73 -4.27 7.27
N HIS A 279 -1.54 -3.70 7.25
CA HIS A 279 -0.33 -4.35 7.74
C HIS A 279 0.59 -3.33 8.41
N PHE A 280 1.49 -3.81 9.26
CA PHE A 280 2.49 -2.94 9.90
C PHE A 280 3.77 -2.90 9.08
N VAL A 281 4.32 -1.70 8.92
CA VAL A 281 5.62 -1.46 8.30
C VAL A 281 6.55 -0.77 9.28
N ARG A 282 7.80 -1.20 9.36
CA ARG A 282 8.83 -0.52 10.14
C ARG A 282 9.23 0.76 9.42
N GLY A 283 8.84 1.89 9.99
CA GLY A 283 9.31 3.21 9.60
C GLY A 283 10.45 3.69 10.48
N TYR A 284 10.91 4.89 10.23
CA TYR A 284 11.99 5.55 10.99
C TYR A 284 11.68 5.63 12.51
N ALA A 285 10.49 6.09 12.87
CA ALA A 285 10.11 6.35 14.27
C ALA A 285 9.40 5.16 14.95
N GLY A 286 9.12 4.08 14.25
CA GLY A 286 8.40 2.94 14.81
C GLY A 286 7.64 2.12 13.78
N LEU A 287 6.68 1.32 14.25
CA LEU A 287 5.76 0.59 13.39
C LEU A 287 4.60 1.50 12.99
N ASN A 288 4.40 1.63 11.69
CA ASN A 288 3.28 2.38 11.11
C ASN A 288 2.22 1.41 10.58
N ASP A 289 0.96 1.77 10.77
CA ASP A 289 -0.16 1.12 10.09
C ASP A 289 -0.19 1.58 8.63
N VAL A 290 -0.18 0.63 7.71
CA VAL A 290 -0.39 0.86 6.30
C VAL A 290 -1.72 0.23 5.92
N THR A 291 -2.71 1.06 5.72
CA THR A 291 -4.04 0.65 5.25
C THR A 291 -4.08 0.66 3.74
N TRP A 292 -4.77 -0.29 3.18
CA TRP A 292 -5.07 -0.41 1.77
C TRP A 292 -6.54 -0.78 1.58
N SER A 293 -7.16 -0.30 0.50
CA SER A 293 -8.59 -0.42 0.28
C SER A 293 -8.94 -0.46 -1.22
N GLY A 294 -10.16 -0.83 -1.50
CA GLY A 294 -10.76 -0.70 -2.82
C GLY A 294 -12.22 -0.32 -2.69
N GLN A 295 -12.64 0.65 -3.48
CA GLN A 295 -14.00 1.17 -3.49
C GLN A 295 -14.59 1.02 -4.89
N ALA A 296 -15.69 0.32 -4.98
CA ALA A 296 -16.49 0.18 -6.20
C ALA A 296 -17.92 -0.23 -5.83
N ASN A 297 -18.77 -0.36 -6.85
CA ASN A 297 -20.16 -0.80 -6.67
C ASN A 297 -20.31 -2.33 -6.48
N ARG A 298 -19.20 -3.09 -6.49
CA ARG A 298 -19.19 -4.56 -6.35
C ARG A 298 -18.00 -5.01 -5.50
N TYR A 299 -18.25 -5.90 -4.52
CA TYR A 299 -17.17 -6.44 -3.67
C TYR A 299 -16.06 -7.16 -4.44
N ALA A 300 -16.37 -7.84 -5.54
CA ALA A 300 -15.36 -8.49 -6.37
C ALA A 300 -14.37 -7.47 -6.96
N THR A 301 -14.87 -6.40 -7.55
CA THR A 301 -14.06 -5.30 -8.10
C THR A 301 -13.27 -4.60 -6.99
N SER A 302 -13.94 -4.25 -5.90
CA SER A 302 -13.30 -3.60 -4.74
C SER A 302 -12.19 -4.45 -4.14
N ARG A 303 -12.36 -5.77 -4.07
CA ARG A 303 -11.32 -6.68 -3.58
C ARG A 303 -10.10 -6.70 -4.48
N THR A 304 -10.28 -6.72 -5.79
CA THR A 304 -9.16 -6.63 -6.73
C THR A 304 -8.43 -5.30 -6.59
N LEU A 305 -9.15 -4.19 -6.54
CA LEU A 305 -8.58 -2.86 -6.33
C LEU A 305 -7.82 -2.79 -4.99
N ALA A 306 -8.41 -3.30 -3.91
CA ALA A 306 -7.77 -3.34 -2.60
C ALA A 306 -6.45 -4.13 -2.61
N TYR A 307 -6.39 -5.28 -3.28
CA TYR A 307 -5.13 -6.02 -3.41
C TYR A 307 -4.11 -5.30 -4.29
N LEU A 308 -4.54 -4.63 -5.36
CA LEU A 308 -3.63 -3.83 -6.20
C LEU A 308 -3.05 -2.66 -5.41
N GLU A 309 -3.88 -1.92 -4.66
CA GLU A 309 -3.39 -0.86 -3.76
C GLU A 309 -2.51 -1.43 -2.64
N GLY A 310 -2.88 -2.58 -2.06
CA GLY A 310 -2.05 -3.26 -1.07
C GLY A 310 -0.67 -3.61 -1.60
N LEU A 311 -0.57 -4.09 -2.84
CA LEU A 311 0.70 -4.37 -3.52
C LEU A 311 1.50 -3.10 -3.81
N GLU A 312 0.82 -2.01 -4.19
CA GLU A 312 1.43 -0.70 -4.34
C GLU A 312 2.04 -0.21 -3.03
N ARG A 313 1.22 -0.19 -1.94
CA ARG A 313 1.69 0.20 -0.59
C ARG A 313 2.87 -0.66 -0.14
N TYR A 314 2.79 -1.96 -0.40
CA TYR A 314 3.87 -2.90 -0.08
C TYR A 314 5.17 -2.56 -0.81
N ALA A 315 5.11 -2.27 -2.11
CA ALA A 315 6.28 -1.89 -2.91
C ALA A 315 6.84 -0.52 -2.51
N GLY A 316 5.99 0.47 -2.27
CA GLY A 316 6.38 1.83 -1.86
C GLY A 316 6.98 1.90 -0.46
N THR A 317 6.68 0.95 0.42
CA THR A 317 7.21 0.90 1.79
C THR A 317 8.44 0.01 1.97
N HIS A 318 8.70 -0.87 1.02
CA HIS A 318 9.81 -1.85 1.10
C HIS A 318 10.78 -1.62 -0.05
N ARG A 319 11.94 -1.04 0.27
CA ARG A 319 13.04 -1.00 -0.70
C ARG A 319 13.27 -2.38 -1.31
N ARG A 320 13.50 -2.41 -2.62
CA ARG A 320 14.00 -3.63 -3.27
C ARG A 320 15.32 -4.02 -2.63
N ARG A 321 15.53 -5.32 -2.44
CA ARG A 321 16.82 -5.83 -2.04
C ARG A 321 17.79 -5.65 -3.21
N GLY A 322 18.72 -4.76 -3.05
CA GLY A 322 19.69 -4.42 -4.07
C GLY A 322 21.02 -4.03 -3.46
N THR A 323 21.92 -3.58 -4.29
CA THR A 323 23.17 -2.94 -3.86
C THR A 323 22.86 -1.80 -2.88
N SER A 324 23.81 -1.50 -2.01
CA SER A 324 23.68 -0.40 -1.06
C SER A 324 23.29 0.88 -1.79
N PRO A 325 22.39 1.71 -1.23
CA PRO A 325 22.04 2.98 -1.82
C PRO A 325 23.29 3.84 -1.97
N VAL A 326 23.26 4.78 -2.90
CA VAL A 326 24.25 5.86 -2.93
C VAL A 326 24.05 6.69 -1.67
N VAL A 327 25.08 6.82 -0.84
CA VAL A 327 25.04 7.67 0.36
C VAL A 327 26.05 8.79 0.16
N ASP A 328 25.54 9.99 -0.11
CA ASP A 328 26.38 11.17 -0.36
C ASP A 328 25.55 12.44 -0.12
N SER A 329 26.19 13.60 -0.15
CA SER A 329 25.55 14.90 -0.03
C SER A 329 24.98 15.37 -1.38
N TYR A 330 23.91 16.19 -1.34
CA TYR A 330 23.38 16.79 -2.55
C TYR A 330 24.45 17.66 -3.26
N THR A 331 25.25 18.39 -2.50
CA THR A 331 26.33 19.22 -3.06
C THR A 331 27.27 18.42 -3.97
N ASN A 332 27.58 17.18 -3.62
CA ASN A 332 28.43 16.30 -4.43
C ASN A 332 27.69 15.66 -5.63
N LEU A 333 26.37 15.58 -5.57
CA LEU A 333 25.53 14.85 -6.53
C LEU A 333 24.69 15.78 -7.43
N ALA A 334 24.80 17.09 -7.29
CA ALA A 334 23.88 18.08 -7.87
C ALA A 334 23.73 17.99 -9.40
N ASP A 335 24.73 17.49 -10.12
CA ASP A 335 24.71 17.29 -11.58
C ASP A 335 23.87 16.10 -12.05
N ARG A 336 23.59 15.15 -11.13
CA ARG A 336 22.89 13.89 -11.45
C ARG A 336 21.78 13.53 -10.45
N ALA A 337 21.45 14.42 -9.54
CA ALA A 337 20.41 14.21 -8.53
C ALA A 337 19.27 15.22 -8.66
N LEU A 338 18.06 14.76 -8.30
CA LEU A 338 16.93 15.64 -8.07
C LEU A 338 17.27 16.62 -6.94
N ASN A 339 17.03 17.91 -7.17
CA ASN A 339 17.13 18.91 -6.12
C ASN A 339 15.94 18.77 -5.14
N PRO A 340 16.15 18.38 -3.88
CA PRO A 340 15.06 18.20 -2.93
C PRO A 340 14.23 19.47 -2.67
N ALA A 341 14.82 20.65 -2.89
CA ALA A 341 14.14 21.93 -2.73
C ALA A 341 12.96 22.09 -3.72
N ASP A 342 13.04 21.47 -4.90
CA ASP A 342 11.99 21.54 -5.90
C ASP A 342 10.74 20.73 -5.50
N CYS A 343 10.86 19.83 -4.49
CA CYS A 343 9.76 19.09 -3.90
C CYS A 343 9.15 19.79 -2.67
N GLY A 344 9.67 20.95 -2.29
CA GLY A 344 9.21 21.75 -1.16
C GLY A 344 9.73 21.27 0.20
N PHE A 345 9.80 22.21 1.14
CA PHE A 345 10.17 21.98 2.53
C PHE A 345 9.13 22.54 3.49
N TYR A 346 9.10 22.04 4.70
CA TYR A 346 8.26 22.58 5.77
C TYR A 346 8.71 23.98 6.20
N ALA A 347 7.86 24.65 6.97
CA ALA A 347 8.21 25.90 7.60
C ALA A 347 9.33 25.69 8.64
N PRO A 348 10.23 26.68 8.86
CA PRO A 348 11.29 26.60 9.88
C PRO A 348 10.75 26.28 11.27
N GLU A 349 9.55 26.80 11.59
CA GLU A 349 8.86 26.58 12.86
C GLU A 349 8.45 25.11 13.05
N THR A 350 8.19 24.39 11.95
CA THR A 350 7.92 22.94 11.98
C THR A 350 9.15 22.19 12.44
N TYR A 351 10.29 22.44 11.81
CA TYR A 351 11.55 21.80 12.19
C TYR A 351 12.01 22.14 13.60
N ALA A 352 11.65 23.33 14.09
CA ALA A 352 11.98 23.73 15.46
C ALA A 352 11.14 23.01 16.53
N ARG A 353 9.95 22.52 16.18
CA ARG A 353 8.99 21.92 17.11
C ARG A 353 8.81 20.43 16.95
N ASP A 354 8.97 19.92 15.74
CA ASP A 354 8.77 18.52 15.41
C ASP A 354 10.08 17.76 15.40
N HIS A 355 10.34 17.02 16.47
CA HIS A 355 11.59 16.27 16.65
C HIS A 355 11.74 15.06 15.71
N LEU A 356 10.69 14.73 14.94
CA LEU A 356 10.73 13.63 13.97
C LEU A 356 11.28 14.05 12.61
N VAL A 357 11.47 15.35 12.37
CA VAL A 357 12.01 15.89 11.12
C VAL A 357 13.18 16.82 11.39
N SER A 358 14.10 16.89 10.44
CA SER A 358 15.26 17.80 10.47
C SER A 358 15.32 18.60 9.19
N PRO A 359 15.74 19.86 9.20
CA PRO A 359 15.93 20.63 7.96
C PRO A 359 16.84 19.89 6.98
N PHE A 360 16.53 19.99 5.70
CA PHE A 360 17.45 19.52 4.67
C PHE A 360 18.75 20.32 4.70
N ASP A 361 19.86 19.60 4.67
CA ASP A 361 21.21 20.16 4.61
C ASP A 361 21.89 19.60 3.36
N PRO A 362 22.21 20.44 2.36
CA PRO A 362 22.79 19.99 1.10
C PRO A 362 24.17 19.35 1.25
N ASP A 363 24.87 19.62 2.34
CA ASP A 363 26.20 19.08 2.61
C ASP A 363 26.15 17.79 3.46
N ARG A 364 24.99 17.43 4.00
CA ARG A 364 24.80 16.20 4.77
C ARG A 364 24.59 15.02 3.84
N ALA A 365 25.34 13.94 4.06
CA ALA A 365 25.15 12.68 3.35
C ALA A 365 23.81 12.04 3.73
N ILE A 366 22.98 11.73 2.72
CA ILE A 366 21.71 11.01 2.85
C ILE A 366 21.67 9.84 1.83
N PRO A 367 20.79 8.86 2.01
CA PRO A 367 20.64 7.79 1.03
C PRO A 367 19.82 8.24 -0.19
N TRP A 368 20.30 7.84 -1.37
CA TRP A 368 19.68 8.09 -2.67
C TRP A 368 19.41 6.78 -3.39
N VAL A 369 18.33 6.73 -4.17
CA VAL A 369 17.98 5.64 -5.07
C VAL A 369 17.97 6.13 -6.51
N TRP A 370 18.27 5.23 -7.45
CA TRP A 370 18.23 5.57 -8.85
C TRP A 370 16.80 5.55 -9.40
N GLY A 371 16.43 6.61 -10.12
CA GLY A 371 15.23 6.75 -10.92
C GLY A 371 15.59 7.15 -12.35
N HIS A 372 14.57 7.45 -13.15
CA HIS A 372 14.70 7.88 -14.54
C HIS A 372 13.90 9.16 -14.80
N SER A 373 14.56 10.18 -15.36
CA SER A 373 13.90 11.38 -15.87
C SER A 373 13.32 11.09 -17.25
N LEU A 374 11.99 11.17 -17.38
CA LEU A 374 11.31 10.99 -18.67
C LEU A 374 11.39 12.24 -19.57
N ARG A 375 11.71 13.40 -19.00
CA ARG A 375 11.98 14.62 -19.76
C ARG A 375 13.34 14.56 -20.43
N ASP A 376 14.37 14.23 -19.67
CA ASP A 376 15.76 14.31 -20.10
C ASP A 376 16.28 12.95 -20.62
N ASP A 377 15.47 11.91 -20.56
CA ASP A 377 15.77 10.52 -20.94
C ASP A 377 17.10 10.01 -20.35
N ARG A 378 17.28 10.24 -19.05
CA ARG A 378 18.48 9.86 -18.32
C ARG A 378 18.19 9.38 -16.89
N PRO A 379 19.03 8.49 -16.35
CA PRO A 379 18.99 8.17 -14.92
C PRO A 379 19.23 9.41 -14.05
N VAL A 380 18.57 9.46 -12.89
CA VAL A 380 18.66 10.52 -11.90
C VAL A 380 18.59 9.94 -10.50
N LEU A 381 19.39 10.46 -9.58
CA LEU A 381 19.31 10.08 -8.17
C LEU A 381 18.17 10.83 -7.49
N VAL A 382 17.35 10.09 -6.76
CA VAL A 382 16.21 10.59 -5.98
C VAL A 382 16.49 10.32 -4.50
N PRO A 383 16.26 11.26 -3.59
CA PRO A 383 16.35 10.97 -2.15
C PRO A 383 15.49 9.74 -1.81
N SER A 384 16.05 8.77 -1.10
CA SER A 384 15.33 7.54 -0.75
C SER A 384 14.01 7.83 -0.04
N ARG A 385 13.95 8.92 0.74
CA ARG A 385 12.75 9.40 1.44
C ARG A 385 11.61 9.78 0.50
N LEU A 386 11.89 10.36 -0.66
CA LEU A 386 10.87 10.77 -1.62
C LEU A 386 10.34 9.59 -2.46
N ALA A 387 11.15 8.53 -2.61
CA ALA A 387 10.75 7.36 -3.38
C ALA A 387 10.09 6.27 -2.51
N HIS A 388 10.54 6.09 -1.26
CA HIS A 388 10.08 5.04 -0.36
C HIS A 388 9.61 5.65 0.96
N TYR A 389 8.35 6.01 1.04
CA TYR A 389 7.78 6.86 2.10
C TYR A 389 7.83 6.29 3.53
N SER A 390 8.02 4.99 3.72
CA SER A 390 8.23 4.40 5.05
C SER A 390 9.68 4.00 5.33
N ALA A 391 10.53 4.00 4.31
CA ALA A 391 11.96 3.72 4.46
C ALA A 391 12.72 5.00 4.83
N GLY A 392 13.99 4.87 5.14
CA GLY A 392 14.87 5.99 5.41
C GLY A 392 15.56 5.87 6.77
N VAL A 393 16.38 6.85 7.04
CA VAL A 393 17.17 6.95 8.27
C VAL A 393 17.01 8.36 8.85
N GLU A 394 17.49 8.59 10.07
CA GLU A 394 17.37 9.88 10.72
C GLU A 394 17.94 11.03 9.86
N ALA A 395 19.02 10.79 9.12
CA ALA A 395 19.69 11.81 8.32
C ALA A 395 18.86 12.31 7.14
N ASP A 396 17.96 11.52 6.59
CA ASP A 396 17.14 11.88 5.43
C ASP A 396 15.70 12.29 5.77
N ASN A 397 15.41 12.42 7.06
CA ASN A 397 14.06 12.73 7.54
C ASN A 397 13.74 14.24 7.44
N PHE A 398 13.93 14.84 6.27
CA PHE A 398 13.65 16.25 6.03
C PHE A 398 12.18 16.54 5.69
N VAL A 399 11.43 15.53 5.23
CA VAL A 399 9.99 15.53 5.04
C VAL A 399 9.43 14.15 5.37
N PHE A 400 8.13 14.07 5.66
CA PHE A 400 7.39 12.81 5.59
C PHE A 400 6.75 12.72 4.22
N GLU A 401 6.97 11.63 3.53
CA GLU A 401 6.29 11.34 2.28
C GLU A 401 5.19 10.31 2.52
N CYS A 402 4.18 10.34 1.69
CA CYS A 402 3.14 9.32 1.63
C CYS A 402 3.17 8.66 0.23
N SER A 403 2.10 8.00 -0.16
CA SER A 403 2.00 7.33 -1.46
C SER A 403 1.83 8.26 -2.66
N ASN A 404 2.09 9.57 -2.52
CA ASN A 404 2.01 10.51 -3.63
C ASN A 404 2.75 10.00 -4.87
N GLY A 405 2.04 9.83 -5.98
CA GLY A 405 2.60 9.37 -7.24
C GLY A 405 3.02 7.89 -7.28
N CYS A 406 2.68 7.11 -6.24
CA CYS A 406 2.85 5.66 -6.27
C CYS A 406 1.68 5.02 -7.02
N ALA A 407 1.96 4.14 -7.96
CA ALA A 407 0.92 3.44 -8.69
C ALA A 407 1.34 2.06 -9.15
N THR A 408 0.35 1.15 -9.25
CA THR A 408 0.51 -0.20 -9.80
C THR A 408 -0.29 -0.34 -11.10
N GLY A 409 0.36 -0.85 -12.15
CA GLY A 409 -0.23 -1.08 -13.47
C GLY A 409 0.15 -2.42 -14.08
N GLY A 410 -0.47 -2.77 -15.21
CA GLY A 410 -0.15 -3.95 -16.00
C GLY A 410 1.13 -3.82 -16.84
N SER A 411 1.70 -2.62 -16.90
CA SER A 411 3.00 -2.31 -17.48
C SER A 411 3.60 -1.10 -16.76
N LEU A 412 4.86 -0.79 -17.06
CA LEU A 412 5.53 0.42 -16.56
C LEU A 412 4.79 1.68 -17.02
N GLU A 413 4.35 1.72 -18.29
CA GLU A 413 3.65 2.85 -18.89
C GLU A 413 2.31 3.11 -18.17
N GLU A 414 1.55 2.04 -17.87
CA GLU A 414 0.29 2.15 -17.12
C GLU A 414 0.54 2.65 -15.70
N ALA A 415 1.53 2.10 -15.01
CA ALA A 415 1.88 2.51 -13.66
C ALA A 415 2.32 3.99 -13.59
N ILE A 416 3.19 4.43 -14.51
CA ILE A 416 3.64 5.83 -14.59
C ILE A 416 2.45 6.75 -14.91
N LEU A 417 1.59 6.37 -15.86
CA LEU A 417 0.42 7.17 -16.20
C LEU A 417 -0.50 7.40 -14.99
N PHE A 418 -0.79 6.35 -14.21
CA PHE A 418 -1.63 6.48 -13.03
C PHE A 418 -0.97 7.27 -11.91
N GLY A 419 0.33 7.09 -11.67
CA GLY A 419 1.07 7.90 -10.72
C GLY A 419 1.08 9.39 -11.07
N LEU A 420 1.19 9.71 -12.37
CA LEU A 420 1.11 11.09 -12.84
C LEU A 420 -0.30 11.67 -12.71
N LEU A 421 -1.35 10.90 -13.02
CA LEU A 421 -2.73 11.35 -12.84
C LEU A 421 -3.02 11.66 -11.37
N GLU A 422 -2.54 10.83 -10.43
CA GLU A 422 -2.67 11.09 -9.00
C GLU A 422 -1.95 12.38 -8.57
N LEU A 423 -0.74 12.63 -9.07
CA LEU A 423 -0.02 13.87 -8.77
C LEU A 423 -0.76 15.11 -9.31
N VAL A 424 -1.33 15.02 -10.52
CA VAL A 424 -2.15 16.09 -11.11
C VAL A 424 -3.43 16.33 -10.31
N GLU A 425 -4.08 15.26 -9.84
CA GLU A 425 -5.26 15.32 -8.98
C GLU A 425 -4.98 16.10 -7.70
N ARG A 426 -3.95 15.70 -6.98
CA ARG A 426 -3.58 16.28 -5.69
C ARG A 426 -3.12 17.73 -5.81
N ASP A 427 -2.32 18.02 -6.83
CA ASP A 427 -1.91 19.38 -7.16
C ASP A 427 -3.12 20.29 -7.45
N ALA A 428 -4.02 19.86 -8.33
CA ALA A 428 -5.21 20.63 -8.71
C ALA A 428 -6.15 20.84 -7.52
N PHE A 429 -6.36 19.83 -6.69
CA PHE A 429 -7.16 19.94 -5.48
C PHE A 429 -6.58 20.95 -4.50
N LEU A 430 -5.27 20.90 -4.23
CA LEU A 430 -4.60 21.83 -3.32
C LEU A 430 -4.57 23.27 -3.85
N LEU A 431 -4.40 23.43 -5.17
CA LEU A 431 -4.52 24.73 -5.82
C LEU A 431 -5.93 25.31 -5.69
N ALA A 432 -6.97 24.49 -5.88
CA ALA A 432 -8.35 24.89 -5.70
C ALA A 432 -8.62 25.30 -4.25
N TRP A 433 -8.19 24.49 -3.29
CA TRP A 433 -8.42 24.70 -1.86
C TRP A 433 -7.67 25.88 -1.32
N TYR A 434 -6.34 25.89 -1.40
CA TYR A 434 -5.51 26.94 -0.83
C TYR A 434 -5.58 28.26 -1.60
N GLY A 435 -5.80 28.16 -2.91
CA GLY A 435 -5.92 29.31 -3.80
C GLY A 435 -7.30 29.92 -3.85
N ARG A 436 -8.30 29.36 -3.16
CA ARG A 436 -9.70 29.79 -3.18
C ARG A 436 -10.23 29.92 -4.62
N ALA A 437 -10.01 28.89 -5.43
CA ALA A 437 -10.41 28.90 -6.83
C ALA A 437 -11.94 29.03 -6.95
N ARG A 438 -12.37 29.83 -7.91
CA ARG A 438 -13.79 29.90 -8.29
C ARG A 438 -14.11 28.69 -9.17
N LEU A 439 -15.01 27.83 -8.71
CA LEU A 439 -15.30 26.54 -9.33
C LEU A 439 -16.65 26.56 -10.06
N ALA A 440 -16.73 25.81 -11.15
CA ALA A 440 -17.99 25.45 -11.81
C ALA A 440 -18.42 24.06 -11.34
N GLU A 441 -19.69 23.91 -11.04
CA GLU A 441 -20.30 22.62 -10.70
C GLU A 441 -20.70 21.88 -11.98
N ILE A 442 -20.50 20.57 -11.97
CA ILE A 442 -20.94 19.67 -13.05
C ILE A 442 -22.35 19.20 -12.73
N ASP A 443 -23.28 19.40 -13.66
CA ASP A 443 -24.60 18.79 -13.56
C ASP A 443 -24.52 17.27 -13.65
N LEU A 444 -24.55 16.60 -12.49
CA LEU A 444 -24.49 15.14 -12.39
C LEU A 444 -25.69 14.46 -13.07
N GLY A 445 -26.80 15.16 -13.27
CA GLY A 445 -27.94 14.67 -14.02
C GLY A 445 -27.66 14.50 -15.53
N SER A 446 -26.62 15.16 -16.05
CA SER A 446 -26.16 15.03 -17.43
C SER A 446 -25.29 13.78 -17.68
N CYS A 447 -24.80 13.11 -16.63
CA CYS A 447 -24.01 11.88 -16.75
C CYS A 447 -24.85 10.74 -17.32
N ARG A 448 -24.26 9.97 -18.24
CA ARG A 448 -24.92 8.84 -18.90
C ARG A 448 -24.80 7.55 -18.10
N SER A 449 -23.76 7.44 -17.25
CA SER A 449 -23.47 6.24 -16.47
C SER A 449 -24.63 5.87 -15.53
N PRO A 450 -25.19 4.66 -15.64
CA PRO A 450 -26.16 4.16 -14.66
C PRO A 450 -25.56 4.04 -13.25
N ALA A 451 -24.23 3.85 -13.14
CA ALA A 451 -23.52 3.77 -11.88
C ALA A 451 -23.59 5.11 -11.15
N VAL A 452 -23.32 6.23 -11.83
CA VAL A 452 -23.42 7.58 -11.26
C VAL A 452 -24.83 7.82 -10.71
N ARG A 453 -25.88 7.55 -11.50
CA ARG A 453 -27.27 7.71 -11.05
C ARG A 453 -27.58 6.88 -9.80
N SER A 454 -27.17 5.62 -9.79
CA SER A 454 -27.38 4.74 -8.63
C SER A 454 -26.60 5.20 -7.40
N MET A 455 -25.44 5.81 -7.58
CA MET A 455 -24.64 6.38 -6.48
C MET A 455 -25.33 7.61 -5.89
N LEU A 456 -25.90 8.50 -6.72
CA LEU A 456 -26.67 9.65 -6.24
C LEU A 456 -27.90 9.24 -5.44
N ASP A 457 -28.67 8.24 -5.95
CA ASP A 457 -29.82 7.70 -5.23
C ASP A 457 -29.44 7.15 -3.86
N ARG A 458 -28.32 6.41 -3.77
CA ARG A 458 -27.81 5.87 -2.50
C ARG A 458 -27.36 6.95 -1.54
N ALA A 459 -26.67 8.01 -2.03
CA ALA A 459 -26.31 9.16 -1.20
C ALA A 459 -27.55 9.85 -0.63
N ALA A 460 -28.57 10.03 -1.46
CA ALA A 460 -29.85 10.63 -1.06
C ALA A 460 -30.55 9.82 0.05
N LEU A 461 -30.51 8.48 0.00
CA LEU A 461 -31.01 7.60 1.06
C LEU A 461 -30.26 7.76 2.39
N HIS A 462 -28.98 8.17 2.34
CA HIS A 462 -28.18 8.51 3.51
C HIS A 462 -28.35 9.96 3.98
N GLY A 463 -29.22 10.73 3.34
CA GLY A 463 -29.48 12.12 3.70
C GLY A 463 -28.41 13.10 3.23
N TYR A 464 -27.68 12.77 2.16
CA TYR A 464 -26.67 13.63 1.55
C TYR A 464 -27.09 14.09 0.17
N ASP A 465 -26.77 15.34 -0.14
CA ASP A 465 -26.67 15.86 -1.51
C ASP A 465 -25.21 15.73 -1.95
N VAL A 466 -25.01 15.37 -3.22
CA VAL A 466 -23.67 15.17 -3.79
C VAL A 466 -23.46 16.10 -4.95
N HIS A 467 -22.33 16.78 -4.95
CA HIS A 467 -21.90 17.76 -5.95
C HIS A 467 -20.57 17.31 -6.55
N ALA A 468 -20.31 17.68 -7.79
CA ALA A 468 -19.03 17.48 -8.46
C ALA A 468 -18.57 18.79 -9.12
N PHE A 469 -17.27 19.07 -9.07
CA PHE A 469 -16.70 20.34 -9.54
C PHE A 469 -15.56 20.08 -10.52
N ASP A 470 -15.50 20.88 -11.59
CA ASP A 470 -14.31 20.98 -12.43
C ASP A 470 -13.20 21.73 -11.67
N THR A 471 -12.24 20.97 -11.19
CA THR A 471 -11.07 21.49 -10.49
C THR A 471 -9.79 21.47 -11.33
N ARG A 472 -9.91 21.32 -12.66
CA ARG A 472 -8.77 21.43 -13.59
C ARG A 472 -8.05 22.76 -13.41
N MET A 473 -6.74 22.72 -13.51
CA MET A 473 -5.86 23.89 -13.49
C MET A 473 -5.09 24.02 -14.82
N ASP A 474 -3.95 24.67 -14.79
CA ASP A 474 -3.10 24.98 -15.95
C ASP A 474 -2.67 23.75 -16.78
N LEU A 475 -2.58 22.58 -16.17
CA LEU A 475 -2.25 21.34 -16.89
C LEU A 475 -3.40 20.83 -17.77
N ALA A 476 -4.61 21.35 -17.60
CA ALA A 476 -5.78 21.09 -18.44
C ALA A 476 -6.18 19.60 -18.58
N VAL A 477 -5.81 18.76 -17.64
CA VAL A 477 -6.27 17.36 -17.52
C VAL A 477 -7.52 17.34 -16.65
N PRO A 478 -8.56 16.56 -16.97
CA PRO A 478 -9.75 16.47 -16.13
C PRO A 478 -9.43 16.07 -14.70
N VAL A 479 -9.81 16.94 -13.77
CA VAL A 479 -9.79 16.67 -12.33
C VAL A 479 -11.16 17.04 -11.79
N VAL A 480 -11.79 16.10 -11.11
CA VAL A 480 -13.12 16.28 -10.51
C VAL A 480 -13.01 16.17 -9.01
N THR A 481 -13.43 17.22 -8.30
CA THR A 481 -13.64 17.13 -6.84
C THR A 481 -15.11 16.82 -6.58
N ALA A 482 -15.38 15.77 -5.80
CA ALA A 482 -16.72 15.46 -5.31
C ALA A 482 -16.88 15.96 -3.86
N LEU A 483 -18.07 16.43 -3.55
CA LEU A 483 -18.48 16.91 -2.22
C LEU A 483 -19.83 16.31 -1.87
N ALA A 484 -19.91 15.61 -0.73
CA ALA A 484 -21.18 15.23 -0.13
C ALA A 484 -21.53 16.20 1.00
N VAL A 485 -22.75 16.74 0.97
CA VAL A 485 -23.29 17.69 1.95
C VAL A 485 -24.45 17.06 2.68
N ARG A 486 -24.37 16.97 3.99
CA ARG A 486 -25.44 16.41 4.81
C ARG A 486 -26.62 17.40 4.89
N ARG A 487 -27.84 16.96 4.49
CA ARG A 487 -29.03 17.80 4.37
C ARG A 487 -29.51 18.43 5.66
N ASP A 488 -29.40 17.68 6.78
CA ASP A 488 -29.86 18.15 8.10
C ASP A 488 -28.82 19.04 8.83
N GLY A 489 -27.63 19.24 8.23
CA GLY A 489 -26.54 20.02 8.80
C GLY A 489 -25.94 19.45 10.07
N GLY A 490 -26.22 18.17 10.40
CA GLY A 490 -25.68 17.48 11.58
C GLY A 490 -24.20 17.08 11.41
N THR A 491 -23.64 16.41 12.43
CA THR A 491 -22.27 15.87 12.38
C THR A 491 -22.10 14.91 11.22
N GLY A 492 -20.92 14.94 10.59
CA GLY A 492 -20.69 14.33 9.28
C GLY A 492 -21.11 15.27 8.15
N THR A 493 -21.04 16.59 8.37
CA THR A 493 -21.61 17.65 7.51
C THR A 493 -21.08 17.61 6.10
N LEU A 494 -19.76 17.59 5.92
CA LEU A 494 -19.09 17.60 4.61
C LEU A 494 -18.13 16.42 4.48
N SER A 495 -18.10 15.83 3.29
CA SER A 495 -17.09 14.83 2.89
C SER A 495 -16.59 15.18 1.49
N PHE A 496 -15.28 15.13 1.31
CA PHE A 496 -14.60 15.47 0.06
C PHE A 496 -13.87 14.26 -0.51
N SER A 497 -13.67 14.26 -1.82
CA SER A 497 -12.74 13.40 -2.54
C SER A 497 -12.38 14.06 -3.87
N ALA A 498 -11.39 13.52 -4.57
CA ALA A 498 -11.11 13.93 -5.94
C ALA A 498 -10.71 12.72 -6.78
N ALA A 499 -10.73 12.91 -8.10
CA ALA A 499 -10.16 11.98 -9.06
C ALA A 499 -9.63 12.74 -10.26
N ALA A 500 -8.57 12.23 -10.90
CA ALA A 500 -8.09 12.67 -12.19
C ALA A 500 -8.12 11.53 -13.21
N GLY A 501 -8.42 11.85 -14.46
CA GLY A 501 -8.45 10.84 -15.51
C GLY A 501 -8.71 11.46 -16.88
N PHE A 502 -8.42 10.69 -17.93
CA PHE A 502 -8.65 11.15 -19.29
C PHE A 502 -10.11 10.99 -19.74
N ASP A 503 -10.87 10.11 -19.09
CA ASP A 503 -12.31 9.99 -19.32
C ASP A 503 -13.08 10.81 -18.28
N PRO A 504 -13.72 11.94 -18.65
CA PRO A 504 -14.43 12.78 -17.69
C PRO A 504 -15.54 12.06 -16.93
N GLU A 505 -16.31 11.19 -17.59
CA GLU A 505 -17.39 10.46 -16.92
C GLU A 505 -16.86 9.40 -15.95
N GLY A 506 -15.81 8.67 -16.34
CA GLY A 506 -15.10 7.75 -15.44
C GLY A 506 -14.45 8.48 -14.27
N THR A 507 -13.96 9.71 -14.49
CA THR A 507 -13.37 10.55 -13.44
C THR A 507 -14.43 10.98 -12.42
N VAL A 508 -15.62 11.38 -12.88
CA VAL A 508 -16.77 11.65 -11.99
C VAL A 508 -17.14 10.42 -11.18
N GLU A 509 -17.25 9.24 -11.83
CA GLU A 509 -17.60 7.99 -11.14
C GLU A 509 -16.57 7.63 -10.06
N ALA A 510 -15.29 7.80 -10.33
CA ALA A 510 -14.20 7.54 -9.38
C ALA A 510 -14.29 8.47 -8.15
N ALA A 511 -14.41 9.78 -8.37
CA ALA A 511 -14.57 10.76 -7.29
C ALA A 511 -15.82 10.46 -6.43
N LEU A 512 -16.95 10.16 -7.06
CA LEU A 512 -18.18 9.79 -6.33
C LEU A 512 -18.02 8.52 -5.52
N SER A 513 -17.34 7.49 -6.07
CA SER A 513 -17.14 6.23 -5.38
C SER A 513 -16.38 6.41 -4.06
N GLU A 514 -15.39 7.28 -4.04
CA GLU A 514 -14.60 7.57 -2.86
C GLU A 514 -15.41 8.32 -1.80
N VAL A 515 -16.03 9.46 -2.16
CA VAL A 515 -16.82 10.23 -1.19
C VAL A 515 -17.99 9.43 -0.61
N LEU A 516 -18.61 8.57 -1.41
CA LEU A 516 -19.72 7.72 -0.96
C LEU A 516 -19.26 6.62 0.00
N THR A 517 -18.01 6.22 -0.05
CA THR A 517 -17.46 5.25 0.91
C THR A 517 -17.38 5.83 2.32
N TYR A 518 -17.14 7.12 2.44
CA TYR A 518 -17.03 7.80 3.74
C TYR A 518 -18.36 8.13 4.41
N ILE A 519 -19.36 8.58 3.65
CA ILE A 519 -20.60 9.15 4.24
C ILE A 519 -21.39 8.21 5.16
N PRO A 520 -21.43 6.88 5.02
CA PRO A 520 -22.13 6.02 5.97
C PRO A 520 -21.52 6.02 7.37
N HIS A 521 -20.22 6.28 7.47
CA HIS A 521 -19.46 6.17 8.72
C HIS A 521 -19.09 7.51 9.33
N LEU A 522 -18.95 8.54 8.50
CA LEU A 522 -18.48 9.86 8.91
C LEU A 522 -19.27 10.44 10.08
N PRO A 523 -20.61 10.38 10.15
CA PRO A 523 -21.36 10.88 11.30
C PRO A 523 -20.97 10.23 12.62
N TYR A 524 -20.74 8.92 12.60
CA TYR A 524 -20.37 8.16 13.80
C TYR A 524 -18.94 8.45 14.23
N GLN A 525 -18.00 8.48 13.27
CA GLN A 525 -16.59 8.80 13.50
C GLN A 525 -16.42 10.20 14.08
N VAL A 526 -17.19 11.18 13.57
CA VAL A 526 -17.18 12.55 14.07
C VAL A 526 -17.79 12.63 15.47
N ALA A 527 -18.90 11.93 15.72
CA ALA A 527 -19.55 11.91 17.04
C ALA A 527 -18.64 11.27 18.11
N GLU A 528 -17.94 10.20 17.78
CA GLU A 528 -16.99 9.53 18.69
C GLU A 528 -15.82 10.44 19.08
N ARG A 529 -15.33 11.26 18.15
CA ARG A 529 -14.18 12.15 18.32
C ARG A 529 -14.56 13.62 18.50
N LEU A 530 -15.81 13.92 18.78
CA LEU A 530 -16.33 15.30 18.79
C LEU A 530 -15.48 16.28 19.61
N PRO A 531 -15.08 15.98 20.87
CA PRO A 531 -14.25 16.91 21.66
C PRO A 531 -12.86 17.17 21.05
N GLU A 532 -12.25 16.15 20.43
CA GLU A 532 -10.94 16.27 19.77
C GLU A 532 -11.06 17.15 18.51
N LEU A 533 -12.07 16.89 17.69
CA LEU A 533 -12.30 17.63 16.45
C LEU A 533 -12.68 19.09 16.72
N GLU A 534 -13.47 19.37 17.75
CA GLU A 534 -13.75 20.76 18.19
C GLU A 534 -12.51 21.49 18.67
N LEU A 535 -11.56 20.78 19.30
CA LEU A 535 -10.28 21.36 19.66
C LEU A 535 -9.45 21.66 18.39
N MET A 536 -9.41 20.74 17.43
CA MET A 536 -8.76 20.94 16.14
C MET A 536 -9.35 22.12 15.36
N ALA A 537 -10.67 22.30 15.39
CA ALA A 537 -11.32 23.43 14.71
C ALA A 537 -10.94 24.80 15.30
N ARG A 538 -10.54 24.85 16.57
CA ARG A 538 -10.05 26.07 17.26
C ARG A 538 -8.53 26.24 17.14
N ASP A 539 -7.80 25.14 16.99
CA ASP A 539 -6.34 25.11 16.91
C ASP A 539 -5.90 24.06 15.88
N PHE A 540 -5.70 24.47 14.64
CA PHE A 540 -5.30 23.59 13.55
C PHE A 540 -3.95 22.89 13.77
N THR A 541 -3.12 23.36 14.71
CA THR A 541 -1.87 22.66 15.05
C THR A 541 -2.11 21.27 15.66
N LYS A 542 -3.34 20.95 16.05
CA LYS A 542 -3.76 19.63 16.52
C LYS A 542 -4.16 18.67 15.41
N VAL A 543 -4.30 19.13 14.17
CA VAL A 543 -4.52 18.28 12.99
C VAL A 543 -3.19 17.64 12.63
N LEU A 544 -3.05 16.35 12.89
CA LEU A 544 -1.76 15.63 12.80
C LEU A 544 -1.77 14.50 11.77
N HIS A 545 -2.92 13.88 11.54
CA HIS A 545 -3.04 12.64 10.77
C HIS A 545 -4.02 12.79 9.60
N LEU A 546 -3.92 11.93 8.60
CA LEU A 546 -4.83 11.86 7.47
C LEU A 546 -6.31 11.92 7.90
N LYS A 547 -6.73 11.05 8.81
CA LYS A 547 -8.11 11.00 9.29
C LYS A 547 -8.61 12.31 9.92
N ASP A 548 -7.70 13.11 10.47
CA ASP A 548 -8.07 14.39 11.10
C ASP A 548 -8.52 15.38 10.04
N HIS A 549 -7.85 15.40 8.88
CA HIS A 549 -8.21 16.24 7.74
C HIS A 549 -9.63 15.98 7.26
N ALA A 550 -9.97 14.73 6.96
CA ALA A 550 -11.30 14.34 6.48
C ALA A 550 -12.39 14.55 7.54
N GLN A 551 -12.15 14.10 8.78
CA GLN A 551 -13.17 14.14 9.84
C GLN A 551 -13.44 15.54 10.39
N LEU A 552 -12.46 16.45 10.30
CA LEU A 552 -12.62 17.85 10.72
C LEU A 552 -13.79 18.52 10.01
N TYR A 553 -13.98 18.24 8.72
CA TYR A 553 -15.07 18.81 7.90
C TYR A 553 -16.41 18.13 8.12
N GLY A 554 -16.45 17.08 8.90
CA GLY A 554 -17.68 16.54 9.47
C GLY A 554 -18.28 17.39 10.60
N LEU A 555 -17.58 18.44 11.07
CA LEU A 555 -18.12 19.42 12.02
C LEU A 555 -18.93 20.51 11.26
N PRO A 556 -20.16 20.84 11.70
CA PRO A 556 -20.92 21.95 11.12
C PRO A 556 -20.18 23.30 11.15
N SER A 557 -19.36 23.53 12.17
CA SER A 557 -18.56 24.76 12.31
C SER A 557 -17.53 24.96 11.20
N MET A 558 -17.12 23.91 10.51
CA MET A 558 -16.13 23.98 9.42
C MET A 558 -16.72 24.28 8.05
N THR A 559 -18.06 24.28 7.91
CA THR A 559 -18.77 24.49 6.64
C THR A 559 -18.39 25.81 5.95
N GLY A 560 -18.19 26.87 6.73
CA GLY A 560 -17.81 28.19 6.20
C GLY A 560 -16.45 28.21 5.48
N HIS A 561 -15.59 27.22 5.74
CA HIS A 561 -14.30 27.08 5.05
C HIS A 561 -14.43 26.40 3.67
N ALA A 562 -15.61 25.84 3.33
CA ALA A 562 -15.86 25.19 2.04
C ALA A 562 -16.71 26.08 1.10
N ARG A 563 -16.73 27.38 1.32
CA ARG A 563 -17.60 28.33 0.60
C ARG A 563 -17.41 28.25 -0.92
N GLU A 564 -16.18 28.11 -1.39
CA GLU A 564 -15.86 28.05 -2.83
C GLU A 564 -16.53 26.86 -3.54
N TYR A 565 -16.85 25.81 -2.81
CA TYR A 565 -17.58 24.63 -3.28
C TYR A 565 -19.08 24.74 -3.05
N LEU A 566 -19.52 25.42 -1.98
CA LEU A 566 -20.94 25.58 -1.64
C LEU A 566 -21.63 26.70 -2.43
N GLU A 567 -20.85 27.61 -3.01
CA GLU A 567 -21.33 28.72 -3.84
C GLU A 567 -20.65 28.68 -5.23
N PRO A 568 -20.97 27.67 -6.07
CA PRO A 568 -20.34 27.53 -7.39
C PRO A 568 -20.64 28.72 -8.29
N THR A 569 -19.78 29.01 -9.25
CA THR A 569 -19.92 30.13 -10.17
C THR A 569 -20.96 29.87 -11.26
N ALA A 570 -21.15 28.61 -11.63
CA ALA A 570 -22.10 28.13 -12.63
C ALA A 570 -22.33 26.63 -12.41
N VAL A 571 -23.43 26.13 -12.99
CA VAL A 571 -23.69 24.70 -13.14
C VAL A 571 -23.78 24.42 -14.64
N ALA A 572 -23.02 23.42 -15.12
CA ALA A 572 -22.99 23.08 -16.54
C ALA A 572 -23.02 21.56 -16.76
N PRO A 573 -23.61 21.09 -17.87
CA PRO A 573 -23.54 19.68 -18.25
C PRO A 573 -22.08 19.17 -18.39
N LEU A 574 -21.87 17.88 -18.15
CA LEU A 574 -20.55 17.26 -18.23
C LEU A 574 -19.90 17.46 -19.60
N ASP A 575 -20.66 17.27 -20.68
CA ASP A 575 -20.15 17.40 -22.04
C ASP A 575 -19.76 18.85 -22.39
N GLU A 576 -20.46 19.86 -21.85
CA GLU A 576 -20.10 21.27 -22.01
C GLU A 576 -18.86 21.62 -21.15
N THR A 577 -18.82 21.15 -19.93
CA THR A 577 -17.71 21.40 -19.00
C THR A 577 -16.36 20.91 -19.56
N PHE A 578 -16.35 19.77 -20.24
CA PHE A 578 -15.14 19.16 -20.78
C PHE A 578 -15.10 19.14 -22.32
N ALA A 579 -15.83 20.06 -23.00
CA ALA A 579 -15.88 20.09 -24.47
C ALA A 579 -14.50 20.25 -25.11
N ASP A 580 -13.67 21.15 -24.59
CA ASP A 580 -12.30 21.39 -25.01
C ASP A 580 -11.40 20.16 -24.82
N TRP A 581 -11.59 19.43 -23.72
CA TRP A 581 -10.87 18.21 -23.45
C TRP A 581 -11.25 17.06 -24.38
N GLN A 582 -12.53 16.93 -24.74
CA GLN A 582 -12.98 15.87 -25.64
C GLN A 582 -12.33 15.94 -27.02
N GLU A 583 -11.91 17.13 -27.47
CA GLU A 583 -11.14 17.32 -28.69
C GLU A 583 -9.66 16.92 -28.53
N LEU A 584 -9.11 17.04 -27.32
CA LEU A 584 -7.70 16.80 -27.00
C LEU A 584 -7.46 15.40 -26.40
N ARG A 585 -8.53 14.79 -25.89
CA ARG A 585 -8.47 13.49 -25.21
C ARG A 585 -7.80 12.45 -26.09
N PRO A 586 -6.75 11.77 -25.59
CA PRO A 586 -6.10 10.73 -26.37
C PRO A 586 -7.04 9.53 -26.54
N ARG A 587 -7.29 9.15 -27.78
CA ARG A 587 -8.01 7.95 -28.18
C ARG A 587 -7.09 7.09 -29.05
N THR A 588 -5.95 6.76 -28.50
CA THR A 588 -4.93 5.98 -29.20
C THR A 588 -5.15 4.49 -28.98
N GLY A 589 -4.56 3.65 -29.81
CA GLY A 589 -4.52 2.21 -29.60
C GLY A 589 -3.35 1.76 -28.70
N ASP A 590 -2.61 2.71 -28.09
CA ASP A 590 -1.38 2.44 -27.36
C ASP A 590 -1.24 3.32 -26.13
N LEU A 591 -1.09 2.72 -24.97
CA LEU A 591 -1.01 3.43 -23.69
C LEU A 591 0.27 4.28 -23.56
N LEU A 592 1.34 3.92 -24.28
CA LEU A 592 2.56 4.72 -24.34
C LEU A 592 2.29 6.10 -24.95
N ASP A 593 1.42 6.17 -25.97
CA ASP A 593 1.07 7.46 -26.58
C ASP A 593 0.20 8.31 -25.63
N ASP A 594 -0.66 7.67 -24.82
CA ASP A 594 -1.44 8.35 -23.78
C ASP A 594 -0.51 8.90 -22.68
N LEU A 595 0.46 8.11 -22.23
CA LEU A 595 1.49 8.55 -21.27
C LEU A 595 2.32 9.71 -21.82
N ARG A 596 2.75 9.64 -23.07
CA ARG A 596 3.52 10.70 -23.73
C ARG A 596 2.76 12.03 -23.75
N LEU A 597 1.47 11.99 -24.03
CA LEU A 597 0.64 13.20 -24.01
C LEU A 597 0.72 13.90 -22.63
N LEU A 598 0.57 13.16 -21.53
CA LEU A 598 0.64 13.73 -20.19
C LEU A 598 2.06 14.20 -19.83
N ARG A 599 3.07 13.38 -20.13
CA ARG A 599 4.48 13.77 -19.96
C ARG A 599 4.81 15.05 -20.71
N ASP A 600 4.41 15.15 -21.97
CA ASP A 600 4.72 16.29 -22.83
C ASP A 600 4.04 17.57 -22.34
N ARG A 601 2.82 17.47 -21.80
CA ARG A 601 2.13 18.60 -21.14
C ARG A 601 2.90 19.08 -19.90
N LEU A 602 3.31 18.18 -19.03
CA LEU A 602 4.13 18.50 -17.86
C LEU A 602 5.47 19.14 -18.27
N THR A 603 6.12 18.57 -19.26
CA THR A 603 7.41 19.07 -19.79
C THR A 603 7.26 20.45 -20.44
N ALA A 604 6.20 20.68 -21.21
CA ALA A 604 5.90 21.98 -21.82
C ALA A 604 5.60 23.04 -20.74
N ALA A 605 5.08 22.65 -19.59
CA ALA A 605 4.88 23.53 -18.44
C ALA A 605 6.18 23.72 -17.62
N GLY A 606 7.29 23.11 -18.02
CA GLY A 606 8.61 23.28 -17.40
C GLY A 606 8.97 22.24 -16.34
N TYR A 607 8.12 21.24 -16.12
CA TYR A 607 8.35 20.19 -15.10
C TYR A 607 9.15 19.01 -15.66
N ASP A 608 9.89 18.35 -14.78
CA ASP A 608 10.43 17.03 -15.05
C ASP A 608 9.46 15.96 -14.53
N VAL A 609 9.50 14.78 -15.14
CA VAL A 609 8.79 13.59 -14.70
C VAL A 609 9.83 12.54 -14.34
N ILE A 610 9.94 12.21 -13.07
CA ILE A 610 10.92 11.24 -12.57
C ILE A 610 10.17 10.01 -12.09
N ALA A 611 10.56 8.83 -12.56
CA ALA A 611 9.99 7.56 -12.14
C ALA A 611 11.06 6.67 -11.48
N VAL A 612 10.71 6.08 -10.35
CA VAL A 612 11.50 5.05 -9.67
C VAL A 612 10.74 3.73 -9.76
N ASP A 613 11.33 2.73 -10.40
CA ASP A 613 10.72 1.39 -10.47
C ASP A 613 10.81 0.69 -9.12
N GLN A 614 9.67 0.43 -8.51
CA GLN A 614 9.51 -0.25 -7.22
C GLN A 614 9.03 -1.69 -7.36
N THR A 615 8.88 -2.19 -8.58
CA THR A 615 8.31 -3.51 -8.87
C THR A 615 9.03 -4.60 -8.10
N THR A 616 8.30 -5.34 -7.29
CA THR A 616 8.83 -6.51 -6.60
C THR A 616 8.83 -7.74 -7.52
N PRO A 617 9.68 -8.76 -7.26
CA PRO A 617 9.65 -10.01 -8.04
C PRO A 617 8.28 -10.70 -8.04
N GLU A 618 7.51 -10.57 -6.95
CA GLU A 618 6.16 -11.12 -6.85
C GLU A 618 5.18 -10.40 -7.77
N GLN A 619 5.23 -9.07 -7.80
CA GLN A 619 4.40 -8.26 -8.70
C GLN A 619 4.72 -8.56 -10.16
N HIS A 620 5.99 -8.65 -10.50
CA HIS A 620 6.40 -9.01 -11.86
C HIS A 620 5.83 -10.39 -12.30
N ARG A 621 5.81 -11.40 -11.39
CA ARG A 621 5.17 -12.70 -11.66
C ARG A 621 3.65 -12.60 -11.85
N MET A 622 3.01 -11.62 -11.26
CA MET A 622 1.57 -11.32 -11.44
C MET A 622 1.30 -10.50 -12.71
N GLY A 623 2.35 -10.13 -13.45
CA GLY A 623 2.25 -9.22 -14.60
C GLY A 623 1.89 -7.80 -14.18
N LEU A 624 2.42 -7.36 -13.03
CA LEU A 624 2.24 -6.04 -12.45
C LEU A 624 3.57 -5.31 -12.37
N HIS A 625 3.49 -3.99 -12.50
CA HIS A 625 4.58 -3.05 -12.29
C HIS A 625 4.14 -1.99 -11.30
N THR A 626 5.03 -1.59 -10.42
CA THR A 626 4.79 -0.52 -9.45
C THR A 626 5.89 0.52 -9.55
N VAL A 627 5.51 1.77 -9.57
CA VAL A 627 6.43 2.90 -9.64
C VAL A 627 6.12 3.91 -8.55
N SER A 628 7.13 4.70 -8.18
CA SER A 628 6.95 5.99 -7.53
C SER A 628 7.28 7.06 -8.56
N THR A 629 6.32 7.91 -8.90
CA THR A 629 6.53 9.07 -9.78
C THR A 629 6.67 10.32 -8.94
N THR A 630 7.57 11.20 -9.34
CA THR A 630 7.77 12.53 -8.74
C THR A 630 7.81 13.56 -9.86
N VAL A 631 7.05 14.63 -9.69
CA VAL A 631 7.07 15.80 -10.58
C VAL A 631 7.49 17.00 -9.75
N PRO A 632 8.80 17.33 -9.71
CA PRO A 632 9.31 18.43 -8.91
C PRO A 632 8.61 19.74 -9.31
N GLY A 633 8.10 20.47 -8.34
CA GLY A 633 7.35 21.69 -8.56
C GLY A 633 5.84 21.58 -8.46
N LEU A 634 5.23 20.40 -8.64
CA LEU A 634 3.82 20.18 -8.30
C LEU A 634 3.62 20.19 -6.79
N LEU A 635 2.42 20.57 -6.34
CA LEU A 635 2.10 20.65 -4.92
C LEU A 635 1.92 19.26 -4.33
N PRO A 636 2.73 18.84 -3.35
CA PRO A 636 2.56 17.56 -2.68
C PRO A 636 1.41 17.62 -1.67
N LEU A 637 0.63 16.56 -1.59
CA LEU A 637 -0.36 16.40 -0.54
C LEU A 637 0.32 15.93 0.75
N ASP A 638 0.29 16.76 1.79
CA ASP A 638 0.87 16.49 3.10
C ASP A 638 -0.22 16.37 4.17
N PHE A 639 -0.03 15.45 5.10
CA PHE A 639 -0.91 15.30 6.26
C PHE A 639 -0.27 15.89 7.53
N GLY A 640 -1.13 16.52 8.35
CA GLY A 640 -0.72 17.32 9.49
C GLY A 640 -0.54 18.80 9.12
N TRP A 641 -1.31 19.68 9.80
CA TRP A 641 -1.36 21.09 9.43
C TRP A 641 0.00 21.80 9.46
N THR A 642 0.85 21.46 10.41
CA THR A 642 2.17 22.07 10.52
C THR A 642 3.17 21.60 9.46
N ARG A 643 2.85 20.53 8.72
CA ARG A 643 3.72 19.87 7.73
C ARG A 643 3.33 20.17 6.29
N GLN A 644 2.75 21.32 5.99
CA GLN A 644 2.23 21.67 4.65
C GLN A 644 3.30 22.31 3.78
N ARG A 645 3.96 21.54 2.90
CA ARG A 645 4.92 22.04 1.90
C ARG A 645 4.24 22.94 0.87
N ALA A 646 3.05 22.55 0.42
CA ALA A 646 2.28 23.24 -0.62
C ALA A 646 2.11 24.74 -0.37
N LEU A 647 1.90 25.15 0.89
CA LEU A 647 1.70 26.56 1.27
C LEU A 647 2.91 27.45 0.98
N ARG A 648 4.10 26.87 0.78
CA ARG A 648 5.36 27.58 0.59
C ARG A 648 5.90 27.48 -0.84
N MET A 649 5.30 26.62 -1.67
CA MET A 649 5.78 26.39 -3.03
C MET A 649 5.31 27.51 -3.97
N PRO A 650 6.18 27.99 -4.89
CA PRO A 650 5.87 29.08 -5.82
C PRO A 650 4.62 28.78 -6.69
N ARG A 651 4.39 27.51 -7.03
CA ARG A 651 3.28 27.05 -7.85
C ARG A 651 1.91 27.47 -7.28
N LEU A 652 1.73 27.42 -5.95
CA LEU A 652 0.47 27.86 -5.33
C LEU A 652 0.12 29.32 -5.68
N ARG A 653 1.12 30.16 -5.89
CA ARG A 653 0.92 31.57 -6.21
C ARG A 653 0.64 31.81 -7.70
N THR A 654 1.24 31.03 -8.59
CA THR A 654 1.26 31.31 -10.03
C THR A 654 0.26 30.51 -10.85
N ALA A 655 -0.10 29.29 -10.42
CA ALA A 655 -0.88 28.33 -11.22
C ALA A 655 -2.31 28.79 -11.52
N LEU A 656 -2.96 29.48 -10.58
CA LEU A 656 -4.32 29.99 -10.80
C LEU A 656 -4.37 31.07 -11.90
N ARG A 657 -3.33 31.92 -12.00
CA ARG A 657 -3.21 32.87 -13.10
C ARG A 657 -2.93 32.14 -14.42
N ALA A 658 -2.03 31.17 -14.42
CA ALA A 658 -1.73 30.36 -15.60
C ALA A 658 -2.98 29.56 -16.09
N ALA A 659 -3.82 29.11 -15.18
CA ALA A 659 -5.09 28.44 -15.47
C ALA A 659 -6.23 29.41 -15.91
N GLY A 660 -5.99 30.72 -15.94
CA GLY A 660 -7.03 31.71 -16.22
C GLY A 660 -8.10 31.85 -15.13
N ARG A 661 -7.87 31.29 -13.94
CA ARG A 661 -8.80 31.35 -12.80
C ARG A 661 -8.67 32.66 -12.00
N ARG A 662 -7.57 33.39 -12.20
CA ARG A 662 -7.29 34.72 -11.63
C ARG A 662 -6.58 35.60 -12.65
N PRO A 663 -6.74 36.93 -12.61
CA PRO A 663 -5.99 37.85 -13.46
C PRO A 663 -4.51 37.94 -13.04
N ASP A 664 -4.22 37.87 -11.74
CA ASP A 664 -2.91 38.08 -11.14
C ASP A 664 -2.49 36.88 -10.28
N ASP A 665 -1.20 36.82 -9.93
CA ASP A 665 -0.66 35.85 -8.98
C ASP A 665 -1.36 35.97 -7.62
N LEU A 666 -1.55 34.85 -6.92
CA LEU A 666 -2.16 34.81 -5.61
C LEU A 666 -1.26 35.49 -4.57
N PRO A 667 -1.69 36.59 -3.93
CA PRO A 667 -0.94 37.20 -2.85
C PRO A 667 -0.83 36.27 -1.63
N GLU A 668 0.26 36.33 -0.90
CA GLU A 668 0.47 35.48 0.28
C GLU A 668 -0.64 35.63 1.33
N GLY A 669 -1.11 36.85 1.56
CA GLY A 669 -2.20 37.15 2.51
C GLY A 669 -3.58 36.64 2.09
N GLU A 670 -3.75 36.18 0.84
CA GLU A 670 -5.00 35.59 0.35
C GLU A 670 -4.99 34.07 0.35
N ILE A 671 -3.83 33.43 0.61
CA ILE A 671 -3.75 31.98 0.75
C ILE A 671 -4.67 31.54 1.87
N LYS A 672 -5.49 30.52 1.59
CA LYS A 672 -6.40 29.94 2.57
C LYS A 672 -5.64 29.11 3.60
N ALA A 673 -5.32 29.71 4.73
CA ALA A 673 -4.59 29.05 5.82
C ALA A 673 -5.51 28.16 6.67
N VAL A 674 -6.08 27.12 6.06
CA VAL A 674 -6.98 26.15 6.70
C VAL A 674 -6.65 24.74 6.18
N PRO A 675 -6.58 23.71 7.05
CA PRO A 675 -6.30 22.34 6.61
C PRO A 675 -7.19 21.92 5.43
N HIS A 676 -6.60 21.21 4.46
CA HIS A 676 -7.40 20.66 3.36
C HIS A 676 -8.28 19.50 3.84
N PRO A 677 -9.47 19.28 3.23
CA PRO A 677 -10.38 18.20 3.61
C PRO A 677 -10.10 16.86 2.91
N PHE A 678 -9.04 16.75 2.14
CA PHE A 678 -8.73 15.55 1.35
C PHE A 678 -8.52 14.35 2.28
N PRO A 679 -9.20 13.18 2.01
CA PRO A 679 -9.14 11.99 2.85
C PRO A 679 -7.88 11.18 2.69
#